data_62b5278a290253b19a681e3bf17dc277
#
_entry.id   62b5278a290253b19a681e3bf17dc277
#
_cell.length_a   1.000
_cell.length_b   1.000
_cell.length_c   1.000
_cell.angle_alpha   90.00
_cell.angle_beta   90.00
_cell.angle_gamma   90.00
#
_symmetry.space_group_name_H-M   'P 1'
#
loop_
_entity.id
_entity.type
_entity.pdbx_description
1 polymer ?
#
loop_
_entity_poly.entity_id
_entity_poly.type
_entity_poly.pdbx_seq_one_letter_code
_entity_poly.pdbx_strand_id
1 'polypeptide(L)'
;MIRIAKELLVYHFKIDVDPAELTELNAALGNLVLLKPLKATEIFQEIVFQTAQELELLPSDTTLSQISVVLKLSSLPSPLESCRIKCMKDLSRNIGSCNYIKFDGVVTGITGISKYTQSTRYVCPHPACEGNEGHKFIRVHIAGASETQTIRNDFRCSACGSVLEEDKSSRNISDKLLAEVVHEACFHDVINVKSRQRVQAVPVYVRDELCEKIQIGKKYQIIGMVRKNITGEMVSLAIEANNIIETSHIVHPLMPSVLPESLLCLYTDRRDSPWSFSLSLAYVFGGEIAPPGSYLHLKLGLMLSLATVSEEKPLHILGIGREVEVIQRLMDYGRQFCDRGVCHMTGSHLTGKVISDRQETAPYFIEGGSLLLASGGVCFLGELGRLKRKVQEKLQAVLGSAKVYLELAAKHTGGLPQRTVQPLTCQIWGYSDNTPNKGNTSDDLFSHQDSGIIAKSMLDGFGCICYTDVDDEVTREEVNTLTASQVLVQSMESQQRKNKLPVSADDFRQFFQYLSSYRTKMTGEALHLLQMYFQASRKTRVCSESGTGVPVTALQTLVSLSHGQAKLSLRHKVLEEDAVMAIRIYEEILTARFGMSILNVQPRSHVTSKCFEEFIGPENDRAMHQFHIQLIRFCGHTGNMEE
;
A
#
# COMPACT_ATOMS: atom_id res chain seq x y z
N MET A 1 -39.86 5.85 5.38
CA MET A 1 -40.68 4.72 4.93
C MET A 1 -40.57 4.63 3.41
N ILE A 2 -39.79 3.69 2.90
CA ILE A 2 -39.67 3.46 1.46
C ILE A 2 -40.72 2.39 1.14
N ARG A 3 -41.89 2.81 0.60
CA ARG A 3 -42.79 1.89 -0.06
C ARG A 3 -42.07 1.35 -1.29
N ILE A 4 -41.80 0.04 -1.31
CA ILE A 4 -41.26 -0.63 -2.50
C ILE A 4 -42.35 -0.65 -3.55
N ALA A 5 -42.32 0.32 -4.47
CA ALA A 5 -43.38 0.58 -5.47
C ALA A 5 -43.21 -0.26 -6.75
N LYS A 6 -42.43 -1.33 -6.77
CA LYS A 6 -42.28 -2.25 -7.90
C LYS A 6 -42.41 -3.69 -7.42
N GLU A 7 -43.21 -4.48 -8.09
CA GLU A 7 -43.20 -5.93 -7.98
C GLU A 7 -41.83 -6.46 -8.42
N LEU A 8 -40.97 -6.73 -7.45
CA LEU A 8 -39.69 -7.39 -7.69
C LEU A 8 -39.87 -8.89 -7.61
N LEU A 9 -39.19 -9.63 -8.46
CA LEU A 9 -39.20 -11.08 -8.41
C LEU A 9 -38.67 -11.60 -7.07
N VAL A 10 -37.62 -10.97 -6.55
CA VAL A 10 -36.98 -11.31 -5.28
C VAL A 10 -36.63 -10.03 -4.54
N TYR A 11 -36.95 -9.98 -3.26
CA TYR A 11 -36.57 -8.92 -2.32
C TYR A 11 -35.32 -9.34 -1.57
N HIS A 12 -34.22 -8.61 -1.79
CA HIS A 12 -32.92 -8.90 -1.16
C HIS A 12 -32.73 -8.05 0.09
N PHE A 13 -32.60 -8.70 1.24
CA PHE A 13 -32.30 -8.07 2.52
C PHE A 13 -30.85 -8.42 2.93
N LYS A 14 -30.09 -7.41 3.29
CA LYS A 14 -28.73 -7.58 3.83
C LYS A 14 -28.76 -7.19 5.31
N ILE A 15 -28.34 -8.09 6.15
CA ILE A 15 -28.32 -7.92 7.61
C ILE A 15 -26.88 -8.01 8.07
N ASP A 16 -26.36 -6.89 8.61
CA ASP A 16 -25.05 -6.89 9.27
C ASP A 16 -25.20 -7.56 10.64
N VAL A 17 -24.41 -8.59 10.87
CA VAL A 17 -24.46 -9.41 12.09
C VAL A 17 -23.10 -9.41 12.75
N ASP A 18 -23.04 -9.03 14.03
CA ASP A 18 -21.90 -9.33 14.89
C ASP A 18 -22.17 -10.65 15.63
N PRO A 19 -21.40 -11.72 15.31
CA PRO A 19 -21.59 -12.99 15.96
C PRO A 19 -21.32 -12.96 17.47
N ALA A 20 -20.51 -12.03 17.97
CA ALA A 20 -20.25 -11.88 19.39
C ALA A 20 -21.50 -11.35 20.12
N GLU A 21 -22.06 -10.23 19.64
CA GLU A 21 -23.31 -9.66 20.19
C GLU A 21 -24.47 -10.66 20.09
N LEU A 22 -24.57 -11.36 18.96
CA LEU A 22 -25.60 -12.37 18.78
C LEU A 22 -25.46 -13.55 19.76
N THR A 23 -24.21 -13.96 20.07
CA THR A 23 -23.94 -15.01 21.05
C THR A 23 -24.27 -14.56 22.48
N GLU A 24 -24.05 -13.31 22.81
CA GLU A 24 -24.45 -12.70 24.10
C GLU A 24 -25.98 -12.70 24.26
N LEU A 25 -26.72 -12.35 23.19
CA LEU A 25 -28.17 -12.38 23.19
C LEU A 25 -28.72 -13.80 23.24
N ASN A 26 -28.21 -14.70 22.43
CA ASN A 26 -28.60 -16.10 22.36
C ASN A 26 -27.45 -16.97 21.84
N ALA A 27 -26.82 -17.73 22.73
CA ALA A 27 -25.70 -18.59 22.42
C ALA A 27 -26.02 -19.68 21.36
N ALA A 28 -27.27 -20.18 21.32
CA ALA A 28 -27.68 -21.19 20.34
C ALA A 28 -27.76 -20.56 18.94
N LEU A 29 -28.28 -19.34 18.82
CA LEU A 29 -28.40 -18.62 17.56
C LEU A 29 -27.03 -18.17 17.05
N GLY A 30 -26.16 -17.63 17.91
CA GLY A 30 -24.78 -17.27 17.55
C GLY A 30 -23.99 -18.48 17.02
N ASN A 31 -24.06 -19.62 17.70
CA ASN A 31 -23.47 -20.87 17.23
C ASN A 31 -24.09 -21.37 15.91
N LEU A 32 -25.38 -21.19 15.72
CA LEU A 32 -26.05 -21.59 14.49
C LEU A 32 -25.55 -20.78 13.29
N VAL A 33 -25.40 -19.46 13.44
CA VAL A 33 -24.87 -18.57 12.39
C VAL A 33 -23.45 -19.00 11.99
N LEU A 34 -22.60 -19.34 12.94
CA LEU A 34 -21.23 -19.71 12.68
C LEU A 34 -21.06 -21.13 12.12
N LEU A 35 -21.78 -22.11 12.70
CA LEU A 35 -21.61 -23.52 12.35
C LEU A 35 -22.53 -24.01 11.23
N LYS A 36 -23.71 -23.44 11.10
CA LYS A 36 -24.73 -23.84 10.09
C LYS A 36 -25.37 -22.62 9.43
N PRO A 37 -24.59 -21.80 8.68
CA PRO A 37 -25.04 -20.52 8.12
C PRO A 37 -26.26 -20.65 7.22
N LEU A 38 -26.41 -21.75 6.45
CA LEU A 38 -27.58 -21.95 5.60
C LEU A 38 -28.87 -22.07 6.40
N LYS A 39 -28.83 -22.84 7.52
CA LYS A 39 -30.01 -22.94 8.41
C LYS A 39 -30.28 -21.62 9.14
N ALA A 40 -29.24 -20.90 9.52
CA ALA A 40 -29.42 -19.57 10.08
C ALA A 40 -30.09 -18.63 9.09
N THR A 41 -29.65 -18.63 7.83
CA THR A 41 -30.24 -17.81 6.77
C THR A 41 -31.73 -18.14 6.55
N GLU A 42 -32.12 -19.43 6.58
CA GLU A 42 -33.52 -19.85 6.48
C GLU A 42 -34.39 -19.27 7.61
N ILE A 43 -33.89 -19.35 8.87
CA ILE A 43 -34.59 -18.78 10.04
C ILE A 43 -34.73 -17.24 9.91
N PHE A 44 -33.64 -16.55 9.55
CA PHE A 44 -33.69 -15.10 9.34
C PHE A 44 -34.60 -14.71 8.19
N GLN A 45 -34.66 -15.53 7.13
CA GLN A 45 -35.58 -15.33 6.00
C GLN A 45 -37.04 -15.39 6.45
N GLU A 46 -37.38 -16.36 7.30
CA GLU A 46 -38.73 -16.52 7.86
C GLU A 46 -39.09 -15.34 8.78
N ILE A 47 -38.19 -14.93 9.66
CA ILE A 47 -38.39 -13.79 10.55
C ILE A 47 -38.57 -12.49 9.76
N VAL A 48 -37.73 -12.24 8.74
CA VAL A 48 -37.81 -11.05 7.89
C VAL A 48 -39.12 -11.05 7.12
N PHE A 49 -39.58 -12.21 6.61
CA PHE A 49 -40.83 -12.32 5.89
C PHE A 49 -42.03 -11.98 6.79
N GLN A 50 -42.09 -12.57 7.99
CA GLN A 50 -43.17 -12.30 8.96
C GLN A 50 -43.18 -10.83 9.37
N THR A 51 -42.01 -10.28 9.75
CA THR A 51 -41.91 -8.87 10.15
C THR A 51 -42.29 -7.92 9.02
N ALA A 52 -41.87 -8.23 7.80
CA ALA A 52 -42.17 -7.38 6.64
C ALA A 52 -43.66 -7.44 6.26
N GLN A 53 -44.35 -8.57 6.47
CA GLN A 53 -45.80 -8.68 6.32
C GLN A 53 -46.55 -7.90 7.42
N GLU A 54 -46.16 -8.04 8.68
CA GLU A 54 -46.76 -7.30 9.81
C GLU A 54 -46.64 -5.79 9.65
N LEU A 55 -45.51 -5.32 9.07
CA LEU A 55 -45.26 -3.91 8.77
C LEU A 55 -45.87 -3.42 7.46
N GLU A 56 -46.62 -4.27 6.76
CA GLU A 56 -47.24 -3.96 5.45
C GLU A 56 -46.24 -3.40 4.41
N LEU A 57 -44.97 -3.87 4.46
CA LEU A 57 -43.93 -3.43 3.53
C LEU A 57 -43.93 -4.20 2.21
N LEU A 58 -44.52 -5.39 2.19
CA LEU A 58 -44.57 -6.29 1.05
C LEU A 58 -45.99 -6.39 0.48
N PRO A 59 -46.16 -6.64 -0.83
CA PRO A 59 -47.48 -6.98 -1.41
C PRO A 59 -48.09 -8.23 -0.74
N SER A 60 -49.41 -8.26 -0.64
CA SER A 60 -50.17 -9.36 0.01
C SER A 60 -49.89 -10.74 -0.60
N ASP A 61 -49.54 -10.79 -1.88
CA ASP A 61 -49.35 -12.02 -2.65
C ASP A 61 -47.89 -12.52 -2.62
N THR A 62 -46.99 -11.83 -1.82
CA THR A 62 -45.58 -12.20 -1.73
C THR A 62 -45.43 -13.53 -1.00
N THR A 63 -44.64 -14.43 -1.56
CA THR A 63 -44.31 -15.74 -0.98
C THR A 63 -42.92 -15.72 -0.29
N LEU A 64 -42.71 -16.61 0.66
CA LEU A 64 -41.41 -16.77 1.34
C LEU A 64 -40.25 -16.98 0.36
N SER A 65 -40.48 -17.65 -0.77
CA SER A 65 -39.50 -17.88 -1.82
C SER A 65 -39.00 -16.61 -2.52
N GLN A 66 -39.76 -15.51 -2.43
CA GLN A 66 -39.38 -14.20 -2.97
C GLN A 66 -38.49 -13.38 -2.01
N ILE A 67 -38.28 -13.84 -0.79
CA ILE A 67 -37.41 -13.19 0.16
C ILE A 67 -36.01 -13.83 0.14
N SER A 68 -35.01 -13.05 -0.05
CA SER A 68 -33.59 -13.48 0.04
C SER A 68 -32.88 -12.68 1.12
N VAL A 69 -32.34 -13.38 2.11
CA VAL A 69 -31.59 -12.77 3.21
C VAL A 69 -30.12 -13.14 3.07
N VAL A 70 -29.24 -12.16 3.15
CA VAL A 70 -27.78 -12.32 3.22
C VAL A 70 -27.32 -11.83 4.58
N LEU A 71 -26.81 -12.75 5.41
CA LEU A 71 -26.18 -12.43 6.69
C LEU A 71 -24.74 -12.02 6.43
N LYS A 72 -24.41 -10.78 6.68
CA LYS A 72 -23.07 -10.22 6.49
C LYS A 72 -22.36 -10.12 7.83
N LEU A 73 -21.29 -10.88 7.99
CA LEU A 73 -20.56 -10.92 9.26
C LEU A 73 -19.62 -9.72 9.40
N SER A 74 -19.72 -8.98 10.50
CA SER A 74 -18.83 -7.87 10.83
C SER A 74 -17.47 -8.37 11.33
N SER A 75 -17.45 -9.49 12.07
CA SER A 75 -16.25 -10.06 12.67
C SER A 75 -16.36 -11.59 12.77
N LEU A 76 -15.23 -12.26 13.07
CA LEU A 76 -15.24 -13.63 13.55
C LEU A 76 -14.62 -13.66 14.95
N PRO A 77 -15.28 -14.25 15.96
CA PRO A 77 -14.79 -14.28 17.33
C PRO A 77 -13.46 -15.02 17.48
N SER A 78 -12.62 -14.55 18.39
CA SER A 78 -11.25 -15.03 18.64
C SER A 78 -11.12 -16.54 18.92
N PRO A 79 -12.08 -17.23 19.58
CA PRO A 79 -11.96 -18.68 19.83
C PRO A 79 -11.91 -19.52 18.54
N LEU A 80 -12.32 -18.97 17.41
CA LEU A 80 -12.27 -19.62 16.11
C LEU A 80 -10.95 -19.34 15.34
N GLU A 81 -9.81 -19.24 16.05
CA GLU A 81 -8.50 -19.11 15.40
C GLU A 81 -8.18 -20.22 14.40
N SER A 82 -8.75 -21.43 14.60
CA SER A 82 -8.69 -22.53 13.63
C SER A 82 -9.28 -22.18 12.26
N CYS A 83 -10.17 -21.19 12.21
CA CYS A 83 -10.78 -20.68 10.98
C CYS A 83 -9.92 -19.62 10.27
N ARG A 84 -8.81 -19.20 10.87
CA ARG A 84 -7.85 -18.27 10.27
C ARG A 84 -6.93 -19.01 9.31
N ILE A 85 -6.98 -18.63 8.04
CA ILE A 85 -6.20 -19.23 6.97
C ILE A 85 -4.98 -18.37 6.69
N LYS A 86 -3.81 -19.00 6.59
CA LYS A 86 -2.55 -18.37 6.20
C LYS A 86 -2.08 -18.80 4.80
N CYS A 87 -2.50 -19.98 4.35
CA CYS A 87 -2.08 -20.50 3.04
C CYS A 87 -3.12 -21.49 2.48
N MET A 88 -2.95 -21.88 1.20
CA MET A 88 -3.83 -22.84 0.54
C MET A 88 -3.91 -24.21 1.24
N LYS A 89 -2.86 -24.64 1.96
CA LYS A 89 -2.87 -25.90 2.72
C LYS A 89 -3.87 -25.85 3.86
N ASP A 90 -3.99 -24.70 4.53
CA ASP A 90 -4.95 -24.51 5.61
C ASP A 90 -6.37 -24.52 5.08
N LEU A 91 -6.58 -23.95 3.87
CA LEU A 91 -7.87 -24.00 3.19
C LEU A 91 -8.33 -25.44 2.97
N SER A 92 -7.44 -26.31 2.51
CA SER A 92 -7.77 -27.73 2.28
C SER A 92 -8.04 -28.51 3.56
N ARG A 93 -7.38 -28.18 4.68
CA ARG A 93 -7.56 -28.83 5.97
C ARG A 93 -8.87 -28.44 6.66
N ASN A 94 -9.31 -27.21 6.47
CA ASN A 94 -10.49 -26.65 7.13
C ASN A 94 -11.82 -26.96 6.38
N ILE A 95 -11.73 -27.70 5.27
CA ILE A 95 -12.94 -28.15 4.56
C ILE A 95 -13.72 -29.12 5.44
N GLY A 96 -14.82 -28.66 6.01
CA GLY A 96 -15.75 -29.48 6.79
C GLY A 96 -15.79 -29.19 8.28
N SER A 97 -14.86 -28.41 8.84
CA SER A 97 -14.87 -28.05 10.27
C SER A 97 -15.51 -26.69 10.58
N CYS A 98 -15.38 -25.71 9.69
CA CYS A 98 -16.00 -24.39 9.81
C CYS A 98 -16.58 -23.97 8.47
N ASN A 99 -17.79 -23.41 8.47
CA ASN A 99 -18.38 -22.91 7.25
C ASN A 99 -17.85 -21.51 6.88
N TYR A 100 -17.50 -20.69 7.88
CA TYR A 100 -16.85 -19.42 7.69
C TYR A 100 -15.36 -19.49 7.98
N ILE A 101 -14.58 -18.77 7.18
CA ILE A 101 -13.14 -18.63 7.30
C ILE A 101 -12.76 -17.16 7.28
N LYS A 102 -11.63 -16.84 7.92
CA LYS A 102 -11.02 -15.52 7.93
C LYS A 102 -9.67 -15.59 7.24
N PHE A 103 -9.46 -14.72 6.28
CA PHE A 103 -8.22 -14.63 5.52
C PHE A 103 -7.74 -13.18 5.45
N ASP A 104 -6.55 -12.92 5.98
CA ASP A 104 -5.91 -11.61 5.91
C ASP A 104 -4.89 -11.64 4.77
N GLY A 105 -5.08 -10.80 3.75
CA GLY A 105 -4.21 -10.84 2.60
C GLY A 105 -4.23 -9.59 1.73
N VAL A 106 -3.30 -9.58 0.79
CA VAL A 106 -3.09 -8.53 -0.20
C VAL A 106 -3.59 -9.01 -1.55
N VAL A 107 -4.36 -8.20 -2.22
CA VAL A 107 -4.88 -8.50 -3.56
C VAL A 107 -3.76 -8.33 -4.59
N THR A 108 -3.40 -9.42 -5.26
CA THR A 108 -2.35 -9.43 -6.29
C THR A 108 -2.88 -9.26 -7.70
N GLY A 109 -4.13 -9.62 -7.91
CA GLY A 109 -4.78 -9.44 -9.21
C GLY A 109 -6.30 -9.58 -9.11
N ILE A 110 -6.99 -9.03 -10.09
CA ILE A 110 -8.46 -9.09 -10.19
C ILE A 110 -8.88 -9.35 -11.64
N THR A 111 -10.00 -10.02 -11.82
CA THR A 111 -10.65 -10.09 -13.13
C THR A 111 -11.40 -8.80 -13.46
N GLY A 112 -11.77 -8.62 -14.69
CA GLY A 112 -12.83 -7.68 -15.05
C GLY A 112 -14.13 -8.05 -14.36
N ILE A 113 -15.00 -7.06 -14.15
CA ILE A 113 -16.35 -7.30 -13.64
C ILE A 113 -17.14 -8.07 -14.70
N SER A 114 -17.67 -9.21 -14.31
CA SER A 114 -18.55 -10.04 -15.12
C SER A 114 -19.91 -10.18 -14.44
N LYS A 115 -20.87 -10.71 -15.14
CA LYS A 115 -22.23 -10.88 -14.62
C LYS A 115 -22.47 -12.33 -14.20
N TYR A 116 -23.33 -12.52 -13.20
CA TYR A 116 -23.86 -13.83 -12.81
C TYR A 116 -25.35 -13.75 -12.56
N THR A 117 -26.01 -14.88 -12.59
CA THR A 117 -27.45 -14.94 -12.26
C THR A 117 -27.59 -15.00 -10.73
N GLN A 118 -28.08 -13.92 -10.15
CA GLN A 118 -28.37 -13.83 -8.73
C GLN A 118 -29.64 -14.60 -8.36
N SER A 119 -30.68 -14.46 -9.18
CA SER A 119 -31.96 -15.20 -9.03
C SER A 119 -32.62 -15.41 -10.36
N THR A 120 -33.42 -16.47 -10.47
CA THR A 120 -34.23 -16.79 -11.64
C THR A 120 -35.49 -17.56 -11.25
N ARG A 121 -36.53 -17.48 -12.07
CA ARG A 121 -37.77 -18.19 -11.88
C ARG A 121 -37.85 -19.38 -12.83
N TYR A 122 -38.39 -20.48 -12.32
CA TYR A 122 -38.73 -21.66 -13.10
C TYR A 122 -40.26 -21.83 -13.14
N VAL A 123 -40.77 -22.28 -14.26
CA VAL A 123 -42.22 -22.45 -14.50
C VAL A 123 -42.46 -23.87 -14.98
N CYS A 124 -43.58 -24.46 -14.57
CA CYS A 124 -43.99 -25.76 -15.09
C CYS A 124 -44.54 -25.60 -16.53
N PRO A 125 -44.14 -26.46 -17.49
CA PRO A 125 -44.64 -26.37 -18.87
C PRO A 125 -46.11 -26.71 -19.02
N HIS A 126 -46.75 -27.34 -18.02
CA HIS A 126 -48.18 -27.69 -18.07
C HIS A 126 -49.06 -26.53 -17.59
N PRO A 127 -49.89 -25.91 -18.47
CA PRO A 127 -50.70 -24.74 -18.08
C PRO A 127 -51.75 -25.02 -16.99
N ALA A 128 -52.21 -26.26 -16.86
CA ALA A 128 -53.16 -26.67 -15.83
C ALA A 128 -52.54 -27.07 -14.50
N CYS A 129 -51.20 -26.99 -14.39
CA CYS A 129 -50.51 -27.34 -13.18
C CYS A 129 -50.35 -26.12 -12.26
N GLU A 130 -50.57 -26.30 -10.97
CA GLU A 130 -50.34 -25.24 -9.98
C GLU A 130 -48.89 -24.69 -10.01
N GLY A 131 -47.96 -25.43 -10.56
CA GLY A 131 -46.57 -25.02 -10.74
C GLY A 131 -46.33 -24.05 -11.91
N ASN A 132 -47.37 -23.82 -12.77
CA ASN A 132 -47.30 -22.85 -13.85
C ASN A 132 -47.61 -21.44 -13.36
N GLU A 133 -48.38 -21.30 -12.29
CA GLU A 133 -48.83 -20.02 -11.76
C GLU A 133 -47.97 -19.56 -10.58
N GLY A 134 -47.79 -18.25 -10.49
CA GLY A 134 -47.17 -17.60 -9.33
C GLY A 134 -45.63 -17.73 -9.25
N HIS A 135 -45.12 -17.51 -8.06
CA HIS A 135 -43.69 -17.43 -7.76
C HIS A 135 -43.19 -18.62 -6.93
N LYS A 136 -43.71 -19.84 -7.20
CA LYS A 136 -43.40 -21.06 -6.39
C LYS A 136 -41.96 -21.57 -6.57
N PHE A 137 -41.39 -21.45 -7.77
CA PHE A 137 -40.06 -22.03 -8.09
C PHE A 137 -39.03 -20.95 -8.39
N ILE A 138 -38.67 -20.19 -7.39
CA ILE A 138 -37.58 -19.21 -7.48
C ILE A 138 -36.28 -19.87 -7.00
N ARG A 139 -35.19 -19.66 -7.73
CA ARG A 139 -33.84 -20.08 -7.38
C ARG A 139 -32.97 -18.85 -7.18
N VAL A 140 -32.36 -18.75 -6.01
CA VAL A 140 -31.45 -17.70 -5.62
C VAL A 140 -30.06 -18.32 -5.44
N HIS A 141 -29.02 -17.60 -5.83
CA HIS A 141 -27.64 -18.04 -5.61
C HIS A 141 -27.35 -18.17 -4.11
N ILE A 142 -26.82 -19.33 -3.73
CA ILE A 142 -26.43 -19.63 -2.36
C ILE A 142 -24.92 -19.43 -2.22
N ALA A 143 -24.48 -18.69 -1.23
CA ALA A 143 -23.06 -18.45 -0.96
C ALA A 143 -22.30 -19.78 -0.77
N GLY A 144 -21.12 -19.88 -1.40
CA GLY A 144 -20.30 -21.11 -1.41
C GLY A 144 -20.75 -22.18 -2.44
N ALA A 145 -21.91 -22.01 -3.08
CA ALA A 145 -22.37 -22.90 -4.14
C ALA A 145 -21.81 -22.52 -5.52
N SER A 146 -21.75 -23.47 -6.44
CA SER A 146 -21.43 -23.18 -7.84
C SER A 146 -22.64 -22.52 -8.55
N GLU A 147 -22.40 -21.68 -9.54
CA GLU A 147 -23.46 -21.01 -10.31
C GLU A 147 -24.33 -22.01 -11.08
N THR A 148 -23.78 -23.19 -11.42
CA THR A 148 -24.51 -24.29 -12.02
C THR A 148 -25.59 -24.89 -11.11
N GLN A 149 -25.58 -24.58 -9.81
CA GLN A 149 -26.65 -25.00 -8.90
C GLN A 149 -27.85 -24.07 -8.96
N THR A 150 -27.67 -22.83 -9.37
CA THR A 150 -28.77 -21.87 -9.57
C THR A 150 -29.47 -22.06 -10.92
N ILE A 151 -28.67 -22.39 -11.95
CA ILE A 151 -29.19 -22.62 -13.31
C ILE A 151 -28.96 -24.07 -13.71
N ARG A 152 -30.00 -24.87 -13.69
CA ARG A 152 -29.98 -26.29 -14.07
C ARG A 152 -31.20 -26.63 -14.92
N ASN A 153 -31.08 -27.63 -15.79
CA ASN A 153 -32.13 -28.09 -16.67
C ASN A 153 -32.88 -29.32 -16.13
N ASP A 154 -32.55 -29.76 -14.89
CA ASP A 154 -33.06 -30.99 -14.28
C ASP A 154 -33.98 -30.76 -13.07
N PHE A 155 -34.38 -29.51 -12.81
CA PHE A 155 -35.33 -29.21 -11.76
C PHE A 155 -36.72 -29.77 -12.13
N ARG A 156 -37.38 -30.41 -11.16
CA ARG A 156 -38.70 -31.01 -11.36
C ARG A 156 -39.78 -30.29 -10.58
N CYS A 157 -40.95 -30.19 -11.18
CA CYS A 157 -42.14 -29.68 -10.52
C CYS A 157 -42.57 -30.59 -9.37
N SER A 158 -42.82 -30.02 -8.21
CA SER A 158 -43.29 -30.77 -7.02
C SER A 158 -44.70 -31.31 -7.16
N ALA A 159 -45.53 -30.72 -8.03
CA ALA A 159 -46.93 -31.12 -8.23
C ALA A 159 -47.07 -32.22 -9.29
N CYS A 160 -46.45 -32.11 -10.46
CA CYS A 160 -46.65 -33.03 -11.58
C CYS A 160 -45.39 -33.82 -11.99
N GLY A 161 -44.21 -33.55 -11.38
CA GLY A 161 -42.97 -34.24 -11.68
C GLY A 161 -42.31 -33.87 -13.01
N SER A 162 -42.92 -33.02 -13.83
CA SER A 162 -42.35 -32.55 -15.10
C SER A 162 -41.10 -31.71 -14.89
N VAL A 163 -40.21 -31.68 -15.86
CA VAL A 163 -39.03 -30.82 -15.84
C VAL A 163 -39.49 -29.36 -15.97
N LEU A 164 -38.98 -28.53 -15.08
CA LEU A 164 -39.27 -27.09 -15.06
C LEU A 164 -38.47 -26.35 -16.14
N GLU A 165 -39.09 -25.38 -16.78
CA GLU A 165 -38.46 -24.49 -17.74
C GLU A 165 -38.07 -23.16 -17.09
N GLU A 166 -36.88 -22.66 -17.40
CA GLU A 166 -36.43 -21.36 -16.92
C GLU A 166 -37.13 -20.22 -17.65
N ASP A 167 -37.73 -19.32 -16.89
CA ASP A 167 -38.21 -18.04 -17.43
C ASP A 167 -37.03 -17.05 -17.52
N LYS A 168 -36.40 -17.00 -18.69
CA LYS A 168 -35.23 -16.16 -18.95
C LYS A 168 -35.51 -14.66 -18.80
N SER A 169 -36.78 -14.22 -18.95
CA SER A 169 -37.17 -12.82 -18.82
C SER A 169 -37.12 -12.36 -17.36
N SER A 170 -37.31 -13.27 -16.43
CA SER A 170 -37.30 -13.01 -14.98
C SER A 170 -35.92 -13.14 -14.33
N ARG A 171 -34.87 -13.41 -15.14
CA ARG A 171 -33.50 -13.58 -14.63
C ARG A 171 -32.94 -12.27 -14.08
N ASN A 172 -32.64 -12.23 -12.78
CA ASN A 172 -31.92 -11.12 -12.14
C ASN A 172 -30.41 -11.35 -12.24
N ILE A 173 -29.73 -10.35 -12.78
CA ILE A 173 -28.29 -10.40 -13.05
C ILE A 173 -27.57 -9.41 -12.14
N SER A 174 -26.48 -9.84 -11.49
CA SER A 174 -25.64 -9.00 -10.65
C SER A 174 -24.17 -9.15 -11.00
N ASP A 175 -23.32 -8.35 -10.35
CA ASP A 175 -21.90 -8.26 -10.62
C ASP A 175 -21.10 -9.31 -9.83
N LYS A 176 -20.07 -9.84 -10.47
CA LYS A 176 -19.06 -10.69 -9.85
C LYS A 176 -17.67 -10.37 -10.38
N LEU A 177 -16.68 -10.60 -9.57
CA LEU A 177 -15.26 -10.63 -9.95
C LEU A 177 -14.53 -11.74 -9.19
N LEU A 178 -13.40 -12.17 -9.73
CA LEU A 178 -12.46 -13.05 -9.06
C LEU A 178 -11.21 -12.25 -8.69
N ALA A 179 -10.81 -12.31 -7.43
CA ALA A 179 -9.58 -11.73 -6.94
C ALA A 179 -8.59 -12.83 -6.56
N GLU A 180 -7.32 -12.64 -6.87
CA GLU A 180 -6.22 -13.44 -6.32
C GLU A 180 -5.62 -12.71 -5.13
N VAL A 181 -5.57 -13.39 -3.98
CA VAL A 181 -5.13 -12.81 -2.72
C VAL A 181 -4.01 -13.65 -2.12
N VAL A 182 -2.94 -12.99 -1.69
CA VAL A 182 -1.77 -13.62 -1.06
C VAL A 182 -1.69 -13.15 0.39
N HIS A 183 -1.41 -14.06 1.31
CA HIS A 183 -1.25 -13.72 2.72
C HIS A 183 -0.07 -12.75 2.90
N GLU A 184 -0.25 -11.74 3.76
CA GLU A 184 0.74 -10.68 3.99
C GLU A 184 2.12 -11.20 4.39
N ALA A 185 2.19 -12.23 5.24
CA ALA A 185 3.47 -12.83 5.65
C ALA A 185 4.35 -13.25 4.46
N CYS A 186 3.76 -13.54 3.30
CA CYS A 186 4.52 -13.91 2.11
C CYS A 186 5.37 -12.76 1.55
N PHE A 187 5.02 -11.51 1.82
CA PHE A 187 5.81 -10.34 1.43
C PHE A 187 7.03 -10.13 2.35
N HIS A 188 6.94 -10.55 3.61
CA HIS A 188 8.05 -10.51 4.57
C HIS A 188 9.05 -11.66 4.35
N ASP A 189 8.55 -12.87 4.04
CA ASP A 189 9.38 -14.06 3.88
C ASP A 189 10.25 -14.06 2.61
N VAL A 190 9.89 -13.29 1.60
CA VAL A 190 10.70 -13.12 0.37
C VAL A 190 12.07 -12.48 0.69
N ILE A 191 12.18 -11.71 1.78
CA ILE A 191 13.44 -11.12 2.26
C ILE A 191 14.31 -12.17 2.95
N ASN A 192 13.71 -13.17 3.61
CA ASN A 192 14.40 -14.27 4.25
C ASN A 192 14.57 -15.46 3.29
N VAL A 193 15.65 -15.46 2.51
CA VAL A 193 16.04 -16.51 1.53
C VAL A 193 16.07 -17.94 2.13
N LYS A 194 15.98 -18.08 3.45
CA LYS A 194 15.99 -19.37 4.16
C LYS A 194 14.66 -20.13 4.11
N SER A 195 13.53 -19.46 3.87
CA SER A 195 12.25 -20.17 3.76
C SER A 195 11.97 -20.54 2.31
N ARG A 196 12.16 -21.83 1.96
CA ARG A 196 11.74 -22.40 0.67
C ARG A 196 10.21 -22.58 0.59
N GLN A 197 9.44 -21.63 1.11
CA GLN A 197 7.99 -21.71 1.06
C GLN A 197 7.50 -21.26 -0.31
N ARG A 198 6.70 -22.12 -0.94
CA ARG A 198 6.03 -21.78 -2.19
C ARG A 198 4.83 -20.90 -1.89
N VAL A 199 4.88 -19.65 -2.31
CA VAL A 199 3.76 -18.73 -2.22
C VAL A 199 2.71 -19.10 -3.26
N GLN A 200 1.46 -19.24 -2.84
CA GLN A 200 0.33 -19.50 -3.72
C GLN A 200 -0.80 -18.53 -3.39
N ALA A 201 -1.33 -17.86 -4.41
CA ALA A 201 -2.49 -17.02 -4.28
C ALA A 201 -3.76 -17.85 -4.00
N VAL A 202 -4.64 -17.31 -3.18
CA VAL A 202 -5.96 -17.87 -2.89
C VAL A 202 -6.97 -17.14 -3.79
N PRO A 203 -7.73 -17.86 -4.64
CA PRO A 203 -8.78 -17.26 -5.42
C PRO A 203 -9.99 -16.93 -4.53
N VAL A 204 -10.48 -15.69 -4.65
CA VAL A 204 -11.62 -15.16 -3.88
C VAL A 204 -12.68 -14.65 -4.85
N TYR A 205 -13.85 -15.24 -4.82
CA TYR A 205 -15.02 -14.75 -5.54
C TYR A 205 -15.67 -13.63 -4.74
N VAL A 206 -15.81 -12.50 -5.39
CA VAL A 206 -16.43 -11.29 -4.83
C VAL A 206 -17.68 -10.97 -5.64
N ARG A 207 -18.78 -10.66 -4.96
CA ARG A 207 -20.09 -10.45 -5.58
C ARG A 207 -20.73 -9.14 -5.15
N ASP A 208 -21.62 -8.67 -5.98
CA ASP A 208 -22.49 -7.51 -5.76
C ASP A 208 -21.68 -6.25 -5.39
N GLU A 209 -22.10 -5.51 -4.40
CA GLU A 209 -21.45 -4.27 -3.93
C GLU A 209 -20.02 -4.44 -3.42
N LEU A 210 -19.63 -5.68 -3.06
CA LEU A 210 -18.25 -5.93 -2.63
C LEU A 210 -17.26 -5.80 -3.79
N CYS A 211 -17.73 -5.91 -5.04
CA CYS A 211 -16.90 -5.74 -6.24
C CYS A 211 -16.28 -4.34 -6.33
N GLU A 212 -16.97 -3.31 -5.81
CA GLU A 212 -16.50 -1.93 -5.82
C GLU A 212 -15.46 -1.64 -4.73
N LYS A 213 -15.44 -2.45 -3.65
CA LYS A 213 -14.57 -2.24 -2.50
C LYS A 213 -13.15 -2.75 -2.71
N ILE A 214 -12.96 -3.74 -3.58
CA ILE A 214 -11.70 -4.44 -3.73
C ILE A 214 -10.78 -3.75 -4.75
N GLN A 215 -9.53 -3.53 -4.38
CA GLN A 215 -8.51 -2.88 -5.21
C GLN A 215 -7.19 -3.66 -5.16
N ILE A 216 -6.48 -3.70 -6.30
CA ILE A 216 -5.17 -4.36 -6.39
C ILE A 216 -4.17 -3.65 -5.47
N GLY A 217 -3.37 -4.43 -4.76
CA GLY A 217 -2.32 -3.93 -3.88
C GLY A 217 -2.79 -3.57 -2.47
N LYS A 218 -4.09 -3.41 -2.22
CA LYS A 218 -4.59 -3.15 -0.88
C LYS A 218 -4.70 -4.42 -0.04
N LYS A 219 -4.62 -4.25 1.28
CA LYS A 219 -4.76 -5.30 2.27
C LYS A 219 -6.19 -5.34 2.80
N TYR A 220 -6.75 -6.52 2.81
CA TYR A 220 -8.10 -6.75 3.29
C TYR A 220 -8.14 -7.94 4.24
N GLN A 221 -9.04 -7.85 5.21
CA GLN A 221 -9.53 -8.96 5.97
C GLN A 221 -10.80 -9.49 5.26
N ILE A 222 -10.74 -10.71 4.79
CA ILE A 222 -11.81 -11.35 4.04
C ILE A 222 -12.46 -12.40 4.94
N ILE A 223 -13.75 -12.26 5.17
CA ILE A 223 -14.60 -13.26 5.80
C ILE A 223 -15.41 -13.91 4.69
N GLY A 224 -15.38 -15.24 4.60
CA GLY A 224 -16.06 -15.93 3.52
C GLY A 224 -16.25 -17.41 3.76
N MET A 225 -16.83 -18.07 2.77
CA MET A 225 -17.07 -19.52 2.77
C MET A 225 -16.18 -20.20 1.75
N VAL A 226 -15.74 -21.44 2.08
CA VAL A 226 -14.96 -22.24 1.15
C VAL A 226 -15.87 -22.75 0.03
N ARG A 227 -15.46 -22.47 -1.19
CA ARG A 227 -16.10 -22.96 -2.42
C ARG A 227 -15.25 -24.05 -3.07
N LYS A 228 -15.86 -25.15 -3.45
CA LYS A 228 -15.25 -26.20 -4.27
C LYS A 228 -15.71 -26.02 -5.72
N ASN A 229 -14.77 -25.83 -6.61
CA ASN A 229 -15.02 -25.83 -8.04
C ASN A 229 -14.54 -27.17 -8.60
N ILE A 230 -15.46 -27.93 -9.17
CA ILE A 230 -15.18 -29.22 -9.80
C ILE A 230 -15.25 -29.01 -11.31
N THR A 231 -14.12 -29.16 -11.98
CA THR A 231 -14.01 -29.04 -13.44
C THR A 231 -13.43 -30.36 -13.97
N GLY A 232 -14.30 -31.25 -14.42
CA GLY A 232 -13.91 -32.61 -14.76
C GLY A 232 -13.35 -33.36 -13.55
N GLU A 233 -12.13 -33.87 -13.64
CA GLU A 233 -11.41 -34.57 -12.55
C GLU A 233 -10.70 -33.62 -11.60
N MET A 234 -10.57 -32.33 -11.96
CA MET A 234 -9.85 -31.35 -11.15
C MET A 234 -10.75 -30.69 -10.14
N VAL A 235 -10.30 -30.66 -8.87
CA VAL A 235 -10.97 -29.94 -7.79
C VAL A 235 -10.11 -28.74 -7.41
N SER A 236 -10.63 -27.55 -7.60
CA SER A 236 -10.02 -26.32 -7.13
C SER A 236 -10.80 -25.74 -5.96
N LEU A 237 -10.07 -25.08 -5.05
CA LEU A 237 -10.64 -24.44 -3.88
C LEU A 237 -10.57 -22.94 -4.05
N ALA A 238 -11.64 -22.27 -3.67
CA ALA A 238 -11.72 -20.81 -3.64
C ALA A 238 -12.48 -20.36 -2.40
N ILE A 239 -12.42 -19.08 -2.09
CA ILE A 239 -13.23 -18.45 -1.05
C ILE A 239 -14.32 -17.65 -1.75
N GLU A 240 -15.55 -17.76 -1.34
CA GLU A 240 -16.60 -16.82 -1.68
C GLU A 240 -16.74 -15.80 -0.55
N ALA A 241 -16.44 -14.54 -0.84
CA ALA A 241 -16.44 -13.49 0.16
C ALA A 241 -17.86 -13.17 0.64
N ASN A 242 -18.05 -13.20 1.95
CA ASN A 242 -19.25 -12.70 2.64
C ASN A 242 -19.08 -11.23 3.01
N ASN A 243 -17.90 -10.87 3.54
CA ASN A 243 -17.55 -9.49 3.86
C ASN A 243 -16.06 -9.24 3.59
N ILE A 244 -15.76 -8.00 3.20
CA ILE A 244 -14.40 -7.52 2.93
C ILE A 244 -14.20 -6.24 3.73
N ILE A 245 -13.26 -6.28 4.67
CA ILE A 245 -12.95 -5.20 5.58
C ILE A 245 -11.56 -4.69 5.22
N GLU A 246 -11.45 -3.42 4.85
CA GLU A 246 -10.15 -2.80 4.65
C GLU A 246 -9.44 -2.67 6.00
N THR A 247 -8.27 -3.28 6.11
CA THR A 247 -7.46 -3.17 7.32
C THR A 247 -6.78 -1.81 7.31
N SER A 248 -7.48 -0.80 7.84
CA SER A 248 -6.87 0.49 8.13
C SER A 248 -5.94 0.33 9.34
N HIS A 249 -4.79 1.02 9.29
CA HIS A 249 -3.91 1.10 10.45
C HIS A 249 -4.70 1.66 11.64
N ILE A 250 -4.75 0.91 12.74
CA ILE A 250 -5.35 1.37 14.00
C ILE A 250 -4.48 2.52 14.48
N VAL A 251 -5.07 3.71 14.56
CA VAL A 251 -4.37 4.89 15.07
C VAL A 251 -4.26 4.76 16.58
N HIS A 252 -3.10 4.33 17.06
CA HIS A 252 -2.79 4.38 18.48
C HIS A 252 -2.16 5.73 18.83
N PRO A 253 -2.50 6.32 19.99
CA PRO A 253 -1.85 7.54 20.46
C PRO A 253 -0.36 7.26 20.72
N LEU A 254 0.50 8.21 20.35
CA LEU A 254 1.93 8.18 20.61
C LEU A 254 2.20 8.17 22.13
N MET A 255 2.77 7.08 22.61
CA MET A 255 3.32 6.97 23.95
C MET A 255 4.82 6.67 23.83
N PRO A 256 5.71 7.59 24.20
CA PRO A 256 7.17 7.34 24.16
C PRO A 256 7.61 6.10 24.94
N SER A 257 6.80 5.70 25.93
CA SER A 257 7.02 4.50 26.75
C SER A 257 6.94 3.16 25.98
N VAL A 258 6.49 3.17 24.72
CA VAL A 258 6.42 1.97 23.85
C VAL A 258 7.72 1.78 23.07
N LEU A 259 8.63 2.76 23.09
CA LEU A 259 9.90 2.67 22.38
C LEU A 259 10.83 1.64 23.03
N PRO A 260 11.69 0.96 22.23
CA PRO A 260 12.80 0.17 22.74
C PRO A 260 13.71 1.02 23.65
N GLU A 261 14.25 0.39 24.69
CA GLU A 261 15.08 1.07 25.69
C GLU A 261 16.27 1.83 25.08
N SER A 262 16.91 1.25 24.06
CA SER A 262 18.02 1.86 23.31
C SER A 262 17.63 3.19 22.66
N LEU A 263 16.44 3.25 22.04
CA LEU A 263 15.92 4.45 21.40
C LEU A 263 15.38 5.46 22.41
N LEU A 264 14.82 4.97 23.52
CA LEU A 264 14.35 5.82 24.60
C LEU A 264 15.51 6.58 25.27
N CYS A 265 16.65 5.90 25.52
CA CYS A 265 17.86 6.55 26.01
C CYS A 265 18.34 7.64 25.04
N LEU A 266 18.45 7.32 23.74
CA LEU A 266 18.83 8.29 22.71
C LEU A 266 17.89 9.49 22.65
N TYR A 267 16.59 9.27 22.79
CA TYR A 267 15.57 10.32 22.79
C TYR A 267 15.69 11.22 24.02
N THR A 268 15.88 10.64 25.21
CA THR A 268 16.01 11.40 26.46
C THR A 268 17.27 12.25 26.49
N ASP A 269 18.38 11.71 25.97
CA ASP A 269 19.66 12.44 25.91
C ASP A 269 19.65 13.62 24.93
N ARG A 270 18.74 13.61 23.93
CA ARG A 270 18.67 14.60 22.84
C ARG A 270 17.37 15.40 22.81
N ARG A 271 16.60 15.37 23.90
CA ARG A 271 15.28 16.00 23.98
C ARG A 271 15.31 17.51 23.83
N ASP A 272 16.38 18.16 24.24
CA ASP A 272 16.51 19.62 24.30
C ASP A 272 16.69 20.27 22.92
N SER A 273 17.13 19.50 21.93
CA SER A 273 17.28 19.97 20.55
C SER A 273 16.20 19.38 19.64
N PRO A 274 15.47 20.20 18.86
CA PRO A 274 14.44 19.71 17.95
C PRO A 274 14.99 18.91 16.77
N TRP A 275 16.29 18.98 16.49
CA TRP A 275 16.92 18.35 15.31
C TRP A 275 17.88 17.22 15.65
N SER A 276 18.43 17.19 16.85
CA SER A 276 19.51 16.27 17.24
C SER A 276 19.10 14.80 17.23
N PHE A 277 17.86 14.49 17.62
CA PHE A 277 17.40 13.10 17.69
C PHE A 277 17.32 12.44 16.30
N SER A 278 16.71 13.08 15.29
CA SER A 278 16.64 12.54 13.93
C SER A 278 18.03 12.38 13.28
N LEU A 279 18.95 13.30 13.54
CA LEU A 279 20.33 13.23 13.07
C LEU A 279 21.11 12.10 13.76
N SER A 280 20.90 11.90 15.07
CA SER A 280 21.50 10.80 15.83
C SER A 280 21.02 9.44 15.34
N LEU A 281 19.73 9.32 15.00
CA LEU A 281 19.19 8.13 14.37
C LEU A 281 19.83 7.87 13.00
N ALA A 282 19.96 8.91 12.16
CA ALA A 282 20.60 8.78 10.85
C ALA A 282 22.09 8.38 10.95
N TYR A 283 22.78 8.88 11.96
CA TYR A 283 24.17 8.50 12.21
C TYR A 283 24.33 7.00 12.48
N VAL A 284 23.42 6.41 13.25
CA VAL A 284 23.48 4.99 13.66
C VAL A 284 22.84 4.06 12.65
N PHE A 285 21.87 4.57 11.85
CA PHE A 285 21.11 3.76 10.88
C PHE A 285 22.03 3.06 9.89
N GLY A 286 21.79 1.76 9.67
CA GLY A 286 22.59 0.95 8.74
C GLY A 286 24.06 0.80 9.16
N GLY A 287 24.38 0.94 10.47
CA GLY A 287 25.72 0.78 11.01
C GLY A 287 26.33 -0.61 10.78
N GLU A 288 25.51 -1.59 10.42
CA GLU A 288 25.97 -2.93 9.98
C GLU A 288 26.53 -2.89 8.55
N ILE A 289 26.16 -1.92 7.71
CA ILE A 289 26.51 -1.87 6.30
C ILE A 289 27.58 -0.83 6.01
N ALA A 290 27.39 0.35 6.56
CA ALA A 290 28.29 1.47 6.37
C ALA A 290 28.63 2.11 7.72
N PRO A 291 29.87 2.60 7.91
CA PRO A 291 30.29 3.21 9.16
C PRO A 291 29.33 4.28 9.65
N PRO A 292 29.15 4.45 10.98
CA PRO A 292 28.37 5.56 11.52
C PRO A 292 28.85 6.90 10.96
N GLY A 293 27.91 7.78 10.56
CA GLY A 293 28.21 9.08 9.97
C GLY A 293 28.53 9.09 8.49
N SER A 294 28.81 7.94 7.85
CA SER A 294 28.92 7.86 6.39
C SER A 294 27.56 7.75 5.73
N TYR A 295 27.44 8.28 4.51
CA TYR A 295 26.18 8.28 3.72
C TYR A 295 25.01 8.93 4.47
N LEU A 296 25.29 9.96 5.27
CA LEU A 296 24.33 10.53 6.22
C LEU A 296 23.04 11.02 5.52
N HIS A 297 23.17 11.72 4.39
CA HIS A 297 22.02 12.19 3.59
C HIS A 297 21.12 11.06 3.11
N LEU A 298 21.73 9.99 2.58
CA LEU A 298 20.98 8.82 2.12
C LEU A 298 20.28 8.15 3.30
N LYS A 299 20.99 7.95 4.41
CA LYS A 299 20.42 7.34 5.62
C LYS A 299 19.23 8.15 6.16
N LEU A 300 19.39 9.48 6.25
CA LEU A 300 18.31 10.37 6.69
C LEU A 300 17.14 10.37 5.70
N GLY A 301 17.42 10.45 4.39
CA GLY A 301 16.39 10.38 3.34
C GLY A 301 15.58 9.07 3.42
N LEU A 302 16.25 7.92 3.57
CA LEU A 302 15.58 6.62 3.72
C LEU A 302 14.68 6.58 4.96
N MET A 303 15.16 7.10 6.10
CA MET A 303 14.35 7.15 7.32
C MET A 303 13.15 8.10 7.18
N LEU A 304 13.32 9.27 6.57
CA LEU A 304 12.22 10.21 6.29
C LEU A 304 11.18 9.57 5.37
N SER A 305 11.63 8.86 4.34
CA SER A 305 10.73 8.11 3.47
C SER A 305 9.97 7.02 4.23
N LEU A 306 10.65 6.21 5.05
CA LEU A 306 9.98 5.19 5.89
C LEU A 306 8.97 5.80 6.86
N ALA A 307 9.30 6.92 7.49
CA ALA A 307 8.39 7.61 8.39
C ALA A 307 7.13 8.13 7.69
N THR A 308 7.21 8.47 6.39
CA THR A 308 6.09 9.00 5.61
C THR A 308 5.27 7.95 4.86
N VAL A 309 5.52 6.66 5.04
CA VAL A 309 4.78 5.57 4.36
C VAL A 309 3.27 5.64 4.60
N SER A 310 2.84 6.03 5.81
CA SER A 310 1.42 6.17 6.17
C SER A 310 0.79 7.51 5.76
N GLU A 311 1.58 8.47 5.26
CA GLU A 311 1.08 9.78 4.82
C GLU A 311 0.47 9.71 3.41
N GLU A 312 -0.35 10.69 3.06
CA GLU A 312 -1.06 10.70 1.77
C GLU A 312 -0.14 10.89 0.57
N LYS A 313 0.98 11.56 0.77
CA LYS A 313 1.93 11.87 -0.30
C LYS A 313 3.23 11.12 -0.10
N PRO A 314 3.59 10.24 -1.04
CA PRO A 314 4.81 9.46 -0.94
C PRO A 314 6.05 10.33 -1.14
N LEU A 315 7.13 10.04 -0.40
CA LEU A 315 8.45 10.63 -0.56
C LEU A 315 9.36 9.65 -1.31
N HIS A 316 9.58 9.89 -2.60
CA HIS A 316 10.42 9.06 -3.44
C HIS A 316 11.89 9.39 -3.23
N ILE A 317 12.76 8.35 -3.20
CA ILE A 317 14.21 8.48 -2.96
C ILE A 317 15.02 8.01 -4.16
N LEU A 318 15.99 8.82 -4.55
CA LEU A 318 17.00 8.46 -5.53
C LEU A 318 18.40 8.64 -4.94
N GLY A 319 19.17 7.56 -4.85
CA GLY A 319 20.58 7.60 -4.48
C GLY A 319 21.46 7.72 -5.72
N ILE A 320 22.37 8.69 -5.76
CA ILE A 320 23.32 8.88 -6.87
C ILE A 320 24.74 8.85 -6.31
N GLY A 321 25.58 8.00 -6.87
CA GLY A 321 26.98 7.93 -6.44
C GLY A 321 27.74 6.77 -7.07
N ARG A 322 29.07 6.76 -6.89
CA ARG A 322 29.97 5.76 -7.46
C ARG A 322 29.93 4.43 -6.71
N GLU A 323 29.73 4.47 -5.40
CA GLU A 323 29.69 3.29 -4.53
C GLU A 323 28.29 2.64 -4.54
N VAL A 324 27.87 2.20 -5.72
CA VAL A 324 26.54 1.64 -6.01
C VAL A 324 26.16 0.48 -5.10
N GLU A 325 27.12 -0.39 -4.77
CA GLU A 325 26.86 -1.56 -3.90
C GLU A 325 26.49 -1.15 -2.47
N VAL A 326 27.12 -0.11 -1.93
CA VAL A 326 26.81 0.38 -0.58
C VAL A 326 25.43 1.04 -0.58
N ILE A 327 25.12 1.84 -1.61
CA ILE A 327 23.80 2.47 -1.77
C ILE A 327 22.73 1.39 -1.84
N GLN A 328 22.92 0.36 -2.67
CA GLN A 328 21.98 -0.75 -2.80
C GLN A 328 21.76 -1.47 -1.47
N ARG A 329 22.83 -1.82 -0.76
CA ARG A 329 22.75 -2.49 0.55
C ARG A 329 22.03 -1.66 1.60
N LEU A 330 22.26 -0.33 1.65
CA LEU A 330 21.57 0.57 2.56
C LEU A 330 20.07 0.65 2.23
N MET A 331 19.70 0.72 0.95
CA MET A 331 18.29 0.71 0.52
C MET A 331 17.63 -0.64 0.81
N ASP A 332 18.31 -1.75 0.57
CA ASP A 332 17.82 -3.09 0.92
C ASP A 332 17.65 -3.26 2.43
N TYR A 333 18.54 -2.70 3.22
CA TYR A 333 18.43 -2.66 4.68
C TYR A 333 17.22 -1.82 5.12
N GLY A 334 17.07 -0.61 4.58
CA GLY A 334 15.92 0.25 4.91
C GLY A 334 14.58 -0.40 4.57
N ARG A 335 14.49 -1.07 3.42
CA ARG A 335 13.28 -1.73 2.94
C ARG A 335 12.71 -2.79 3.89
N GLN A 336 13.56 -3.48 4.68
CA GLN A 336 13.09 -4.52 5.63
C GLN A 336 12.33 -3.95 6.84
N PHE A 337 12.37 -2.65 7.08
CA PHE A 337 11.61 -2.01 8.16
C PHE A 337 10.19 -1.61 7.75
N CYS A 338 9.87 -1.75 6.48
CA CYS A 338 8.54 -1.50 5.97
C CYS A 338 7.73 -2.80 5.91
N ASP A 339 6.45 -2.75 6.28
CA ASP A 339 5.55 -3.91 6.22
C ASP A 339 5.46 -4.50 4.81
N ARG A 340 5.68 -3.67 3.80
CA ARG A 340 5.62 -4.09 2.40
C ARG A 340 6.78 -3.51 1.59
N GLY A 341 7.87 -4.25 1.50
CA GLY A 341 9.04 -3.90 0.70
C GLY A 341 9.12 -4.75 -0.56
N VAL A 342 8.63 -4.27 -1.70
CA VAL A 342 8.63 -5.00 -2.98
C VAL A 342 9.84 -4.61 -3.81
N CYS A 343 10.59 -5.59 -4.28
CA CYS A 343 11.69 -5.40 -5.21
C CYS A 343 11.21 -5.63 -6.66
N HIS A 344 11.45 -4.67 -7.54
CA HIS A 344 11.15 -4.81 -8.96
C HIS A 344 12.18 -5.71 -9.65
N MET A 345 11.76 -6.88 -10.09
CA MET A 345 12.64 -7.83 -10.74
C MET A 345 12.70 -7.59 -12.26
N THR A 346 13.84 -7.88 -12.87
CA THR A 346 13.98 -7.89 -14.34
C THR A 346 13.00 -8.88 -14.93
N GLY A 347 12.08 -8.38 -15.78
CA GLY A 347 11.02 -9.20 -16.38
C GLY A 347 9.65 -9.08 -15.73
N SER A 348 9.55 -8.52 -14.51
CA SER A 348 8.27 -8.17 -13.93
C SER A 348 7.67 -6.89 -14.55
N HIS A 349 6.39 -6.67 -14.36
CA HIS A 349 5.70 -5.49 -14.86
C HIS A 349 5.68 -4.40 -13.78
N LEU A 350 6.05 -3.17 -14.15
CA LEU A 350 6.08 -2.05 -13.21
C LEU A 350 4.67 -1.65 -12.77
N THR A 351 3.77 -1.40 -13.73
CA THR A 351 2.39 -0.93 -13.46
C THR A 351 1.39 -2.07 -13.35
N GLY A 352 1.59 -3.13 -14.10
CA GLY A 352 0.75 -4.32 -14.17
C GLY A 352 0.64 -4.87 -15.58
N LYS A 353 -0.03 -6.01 -15.69
CA LYS A 353 -0.25 -6.72 -16.95
C LYS A 353 -1.71 -7.16 -17.05
N VAL A 354 -2.26 -7.02 -18.24
CA VAL A 354 -3.58 -7.55 -18.58
C VAL A 354 -3.41 -8.82 -19.41
N ILE A 355 -3.98 -9.90 -18.94
CA ILE A 355 -3.97 -11.21 -19.59
C ILE A 355 -5.40 -11.73 -19.77
N SER A 356 -5.60 -12.71 -20.62
CA SER A 356 -6.89 -13.41 -20.69
C SER A 356 -7.11 -14.20 -19.41
N ASP A 357 -8.33 -14.19 -18.91
CA ASP A 357 -8.67 -14.93 -17.68
C ASP A 357 -8.53 -16.44 -17.91
N ARG A 358 -7.76 -17.10 -17.04
CA ARG A 358 -7.52 -18.55 -17.11
C ARG A 358 -8.69 -19.39 -16.63
N GLN A 359 -9.57 -18.79 -15.84
CA GLN A 359 -10.72 -19.47 -15.25
C GLN A 359 -12.03 -19.20 -16.02
N GLU A 360 -11.94 -18.46 -17.13
CA GLU A 360 -13.08 -18.10 -18.00
C GLU A 360 -14.23 -17.41 -17.22
N THR A 361 -13.92 -16.80 -16.07
CA THR A 361 -14.91 -16.08 -15.27
C THR A 361 -15.21 -14.70 -15.79
N ALA A 362 -14.25 -14.11 -16.53
CA ALA A 362 -14.32 -12.78 -17.13
C ALA A 362 -13.46 -12.69 -18.39
N PRO A 363 -13.63 -11.67 -19.24
CA PRO A 363 -12.86 -11.52 -20.48
C PRO A 363 -11.37 -11.27 -20.26
N TYR A 364 -10.97 -10.75 -19.10
CA TYR A 364 -9.57 -10.46 -18.77
C TYR A 364 -9.29 -10.55 -17.28
N PHE A 365 -8.02 -10.70 -16.98
CA PHE A 365 -7.44 -10.65 -15.64
C PHE A 365 -6.33 -9.60 -15.60
N ILE A 366 -6.34 -8.75 -14.57
CA ILE A 366 -5.32 -7.74 -14.30
C ILE A 366 -4.40 -8.26 -13.22
N GLU A 367 -3.14 -8.54 -13.58
CA GLU A 367 -2.08 -8.87 -12.64
C GLU A 367 -1.42 -7.58 -12.17
N GLY A 368 -1.32 -7.37 -10.86
CA GLY A 368 -0.71 -6.19 -10.25
C GLY A 368 0.79 -6.12 -10.53
N GLY A 369 1.26 -4.94 -10.92
CA GLY A 369 2.69 -4.68 -11.07
C GLY A 369 3.36 -4.31 -9.75
N SER A 370 4.69 -4.18 -9.78
CA SER A 370 5.50 -3.93 -8.57
C SER A 370 5.05 -2.69 -7.80
N LEU A 371 4.62 -1.62 -8.48
CA LEU A 371 4.11 -0.39 -7.83
C LEU A 371 2.80 -0.63 -7.09
N LEU A 372 1.88 -1.38 -7.68
CA LEU A 372 0.59 -1.66 -7.06
C LEU A 372 0.75 -2.64 -5.89
N LEU A 373 1.60 -3.65 -6.04
CA LEU A 373 1.89 -4.62 -4.98
C LEU A 373 2.61 -3.99 -3.78
N ALA A 374 3.37 -2.90 -4.00
CA ALA A 374 4.03 -2.14 -2.95
C ALA A 374 3.11 -1.12 -2.25
N SER A 375 1.83 -1.08 -2.57
CA SER A 375 0.87 -0.12 -1.98
C SER A 375 0.95 -0.09 -0.44
N GLY A 376 1.08 1.11 0.13
CA GLY A 376 1.31 1.29 1.57
C GLY A 376 2.70 0.88 2.05
N GLY A 377 3.69 0.83 1.17
CA GLY A 377 5.06 0.44 1.48
C GLY A 377 6.07 1.02 0.50
N VAL A 378 7.14 0.28 0.26
CA VAL A 378 8.29 0.69 -0.57
C VAL A 378 8.41 -0.21 -1.80
N CYS A 379 8.48 0.41 -2.98
CA CYS A 379 8.87 -0.23 -4.22
C CYS A 379 10.33 0.09 -4.54
N PHE A 380 11.21 -0.89 -4.43
CA PHE A 380 12.61 -0.76 -4.76
C PHE A 380 12.86 -1.16 -6.22
N LEU A 381 13.26 -0.21 -7.04
CA LEU A 381 13.47 -0.40 -8.49
C LEU A 381 14.86 -0.90 -8.85
N GLY A 382 15.83 -0.75 -7.93
CA GLY A 382 17.23 -1.01 -8.23
C GLY A 382 17.87 0.11 -9.06
N GLU A 383 18.78 -0.25 -9.96
CA GLU A 383 19.51 0.69 -10.79
C GLU A 383 18.66 1.21 -11.95
N LEU A 384 18.38 2.50 -11.96
CA LEU A 384 17.49 3.13 -12.94
C LEU A 384 18.07 3.09 -14.37
N GLY A 385 19.40 3.18 -14.50
CA GLY A 385 20.09 3.12 -15.79
C GLY A 385 19.91 1.77 -16.52
N ARG A 386 19.68 0.69 -15.77
CA ARG A 386 19.45 -0.67 -16.36
C ARG A 386 18.01 -0.92 -16.75
N LEU A 387 17.08 -0.06 -16.39
CA LEU A 387 15.68 -0.22 -16.78
C LEU A 387 15.50 0.00 -18.28
N LYS A 388 14.68 -0.84 -18.92
CA LYS A 388 14.33 -0.66 -20.32
C LYS A 388 13.65 0.69 -20.54
N ARG A 389 13.91 1.37 -21.65
CA ARG A 389 13.36 2.70 -21.99
C ARG A 389 11.84 2.79 -21.79
N LYS A 390 11.08 1.78 -22.22
CA LYS A 390 9.61 1.73 -22.01
C LYS A 390 9.21 1.72 -20.51
N VAL A 391 10.04 1.13 -19.65
CA VAL A 391 9.79 1.11 -18.19
C VAL A 391 10.12 2.47 -17.60
N GLN A 392 11.21 3.10 -18.07
CA GLN A 392 11.58 4.46 -17.66
C GLN A 392 10.50 5.49 -18.04
N GLU A 393 9.95 5.42 -19.27
CA GLU A 393 8.84 6.27 -19.73
C GLU A 393 7.58 6.10 -18.85
N LYS A 394 7.23 4.85 -18.51
CA LYS A 394 6.12 4.57 -17.58
C LYS A 394 6.39 5.10 -16.17
N LEU A 395 7.62 4.92 -15.66
CA LEU A 395 8.03 5.42 -14.36
C LEU A 395 7.92 6.94 -14.32
N GLN A 396 8.41 7.63 -15.34
CA GLN A 396 8.32 9.09 -15.45
C GLN A 396 6.86 9.57 -15.44
N ALA A 397 5.97 8.90 -16.18
CA ALA A 397 4.55 9.22 -16.20
C ALA A 397 3.89 9.02 -14.81
N VAL A 398 4.28 7.97 -14.08
CA VAL A 398 3.78 7.68 -12.73
C VAL A 398 4.29 8.71 -11.72
N LEU A 399 5.58 9.04 -11.74
CA LEU A 399 6.17 10.06 -10.87
C LEU A 399 5.53 11.44 -11.09
N GLY A 400 5.27 11.82 -12.35
CA GLY A 400 4.67 13.11 -12.68
C GLY A 400 3.19 13.24 -12.33
N SER A 401 2.42 12.12 -12.40
CA SER A 401 0.97 12.15 -12.19
C SER A 401 0.52 11.62 -10.82
N ALA A 402 1.41 10.97 -10.06
CA ALA A 402 1.08 10.19 -8.86
C ALA A 402 -0.04 9.14 -9.10
N LYS A 403 -0.15 8.63 -10.32
CA LYS A 403 -1.17 7.67 -10.74
C LYS A 403 -0.56 6.54 -11.56
N VAL A 404 -1.04 5.33 -11.33
CA VAL A 404 -0.68 4.14 -12.09
C VAL A 404 -1.73 3.89 -13.15
N TYR A 405 -1.30 3.80 -14.40
CA TYR A 405 -2.17 3.59 -15.55
C TYR A 405 -2.05 2.16 -16.06
N LEU A 406 -3.21 1.50 -16.22
CA LEU A 406 -3.34 0.17 -16.80
C LEU A 406 -4.13 0.27 -18.09
N GLU A 407 -3.55 -0.17 -19.19
CA GLU A 407 -4.17 -0.14 -20.51
C GLU A 407 -4.84 -1.48 -20.80
N LEU A 408 -6.13 -1.45 -21.05
CA LEU A 408 -6.97 -2.56 -21.46
C LEU A 408 -7.05 -2.53 -22.99
N ALA A 409 -6.46 -3.53 -23.66
CA ALA A 409 -6.50 -3.62 -25.11
C ALA A 409 -7.95 -3.85 -25.62
N ALA A 410 -8.27 -3.35 -26.80
CA ALA A 410 -9.58 -3.44 -27.42
C ALA A 410 -10.17 -4.86 -27.47
N LYS A 411 -9.30 -5.89 -27.60
CA LYS A 411 -9.70 -7.32 -27.58
C LYS A 411 -10.38 -7.76 -26.28
N HIS A 412 -10.15 -7.04 -25.17
CA HIS A 412 -10.70 -7.37 -23.85
C HIS A 412 -11.94 -6.53 -23.50
N THR A 413 -12.19 -5.44 -24.23
CA THR A 413 -13.21 -4.43 -23.89
C THR A 413 -14.30 -4.27 -24.96
N GLY A 414 -14.36 -5.21 -25.92
CA GLY A 414 -15.41 -5.21 -26.94
C GLY A 414 -15.24 -4.17 -28.05
N GLY A 415 -14.00 -3.70 -28.31
CA GLY A 415 -13.70 -2.90 -29.49
C GLY A 415 -12.97 -1.57 -29.26
N LEU A 416 -13.10 -0.95 -28.09
CA LEU A 416 -12.37 0.29 -27.76
C LEU A 416 -11.36 0.05 -26.63
N PRO A 417 -10.11 0.51 -26.78
CA PRO A 417 -9.14 0.43 -25.69
C PRO A 417 -9.60 1.28 -24.50
N GLN A 418 -9.54 0.74 -23.31
CA GLN A 418 -9.89 1.43 -22.07
C GLN A 418 -8.66 1.61 -21.20
N ARG A 419 -8.70 2.59 -20.31
CA ARG A 419 -7.62 2.89 -19.38
C ARG A 419 -8.17 2.92 -17.97
N THR A 420 -7.65 2.04 -17.12
CA THR A 420 -7.94 2.05 -15.68
C THR A 420 -6.86 2.83 -14.96
N VAL A 421 -7.25 3.66 -13.99
CA VAL A 421 -6.36 4.52 -13.22
C VAL A 421 -6.45 4.16 -11.75
N GLN A 422 -5.30 3.95 -11.11
CA GLN A 422 -5.19 3.74 -9.67
C GLN A 422 -4.24 4.75 -9.04
N PRO A 423 -4.47 5.23 -7.81
CA PRO A 423 -3.57 6.14 -7.14
C PRO A 423 -2.24 5.44 -6.82
N LEU A 424 -1.14 6.18 -6.88
CA LEU A 424 0.15 5.72 -6.39
C LEU A 424 0.21 5.93 -4.87
N THR A 425 0.31 4.83 -4.12
CA THR A 425 0.31 4.84 -2.65
C THR A 425 1.58 4.22 -2.05
N CYS A 426 2.62 4.01 -2.87
CA CYS A 426 3.91 3.48 -2.41
C CYS A 426 5.03 4.50 -2.57
N GLN A 427 6.05 4.36 -1.74
CA GLN A 427 7.34 5.04 -1.91
C GLN A 427 8.13 4.35 -3.03
N ILE A 428 8.79 5.12 -3.88
CA ILE A 428 9.66 4.58 -4.93
C ILE A 428 11.10 4.87 -4.56
N TRP A 429 11.91 3.82 -4.45
CA TRP A 429 13.34 3.91 -4.20
C TRP A 429 14.12 3.37 -5.39
N GLY A 430 15.15 4.11 -5.80
CA GLY A 430 16.06 3.71 -6.86
C GLY A 430 17.44 4.31 -6.67
N TYR A 431 18.40 3.80 -7.43
CA TYR A 431 19.74 4.37 -7.43
C TYR A 431 20.30 4.46 -8.86
N SER A 432 21.34 5.25 -9.02
CA SER A 432 22.07 5.41 -10.27
C SER A 432 23.56 5.57 -10.01
N ASP A 433 24.35 5.00 -10.92
CA ASP A 433 25.78 5.26 -10.97
C ASP A 433 26.04 6.67 -11.51
N ASN A 434 27.00 7.36 -10.92
CA ASN A 434 27.46 8.70 -11.31
C ASN A 434 28.74 8.67 -12.17
N THR A 435 29.12 7.50 -12.74
CA THR A 435 30.28 7.43 -13.61
C THR A 435 30.01 8.19 -14.92
N PRO A 436 30.86 9.20 -15.28
CA PRO A 436 30.68 9.93 -16.52
C PRO A 436 30.84 8.99 -17.72
N ASN A 437 29.82 8.87 -18.54
CA ASN A 437 29.91 8.14 -19.80
C ASN A 437 30.90 8.86 -20.73
N LYS A 438 31.98 8.21 -21.08
CA LYS A 438 33.07 8.70 -21.96
C LYS A 438 32.61 9.10 -23.39
N GLY A 439 31.31 9.19 -23.67
CA GLY A 439 30.77 9.39 -25.02
C GLY A 439 30.03 10.69 -25.29
N ASN A 440 29.66 11.48 -24.29
CA ASN A 440 28.94 12.74 -24.51
C ASN A 440 29.82 13.94 -24.10
N THR A 441 30.64 14.37 -25.04
CA THR A 441 31.24 15.71 -25.04
C THR A 441 30.19 16.70 -25.55
N SER A 442 29.17 17.01 -24.80
CA SER A 442 28.37 18.22 -25.01
C SER A 442 28.78 19.24 -23.96
N ASP A 443 29.22 20.40 -24.45
CA ASP A 443 29.70 21.56 -23.73
C ASP A 443 28.67 22.22 -22.78
N ASP A 444 28.07 21.46 -21.88
CA ASP A 444 27.32 22.01 -20.76
C ASP A 444 28.27 22.26 -19.58
N LEU A 445 29.02 23.36 -19.70
CA LEU A 445 29.94 23.90 -18.69
C LEU A 445 29.28 24.21 -17.33
N PHE A 446 27.97 23.97 -17.15
CA PHE A 446 27.21 24.34 -15.96
C PHE A 446 26.53 23.16 -15.23
N SER A 447 26.67 21.91 -15.71
CA SER A 447 26.20 20.75 -14.95
C SER A 447 27.34 20.21 -14.07
N HIS A 448 27.41 20.69 -12.82
CA HIS A 448 28.46 20.30 -11.87
C HIS A 448 28.44 18.84 -11.46
N GLN A 449 27.35 18.10 -11.73
CA GLN A 449 27.30 16.64 -11.52
C GLN A 449 26.46 16.02 -12.64
N ASP A 450 27.11 15.25 -13.51
CA ASP A 450 26.42 14.43 -14.50
C ASP A 450 25.54 13.40 -13.78
N SER A 451 24.22 13.52 -13.93
CA SER A 451 23.24 12.55 -13.41
C SER A 451 23.18 11.27 -14.24
N GLY A 452 24.23 11.01 -15.01
CA GLY A 452 24.34 9.80 -15.85
C GLY A 452 23.27 9.74 -16.94
N ILE A 453 22.70 8.55 -17.17
CA ILE A 453 21.74 8.24 -18.24
C ILE A 453 20.31 8.71 -17.91
N ILE A 454 20.07 9.35 -16.75
CA ILE A 454 18.72 9.70 -16.27
C ILE A 454 18.26 11.04 -16.81
N ALA A 455 17.08 11.05 -17.43
CA ALA A 455 16.47 12.28 -17.94
C ALA A 455 16.15 13.27 -16.78
N LYS A 456 16.41 14.57 -17.01
CA LYS A 456 16.11 15.66 -16.04
C LYS A 456 14.66 15.61 -15.53
N SER A 457 13.70 15.32 -16.40
CA SER A 457 12.29 15.20 -16.05
C SER A 457 11.98 14.04 -15.09
N MET A 458 12.77 12.96 -15.12
CA MET A 458 12.66 11.86 -14.16
C MET A 458 13.23 12.27 -12.81
N LEU A 459 14.38 12.98 -12.79
CA LEU A 459 14.96 13.53 -11.57
C LEU A 459 14.00 14.47 -10.84
N ASP A 460 13.28 15.31 -11.57
CA ASP A 460 12.28 16.22 -11.00
C ASP A 460 11.08 15.50 -10.36
N GLY A 461 10.86 14.23 -10.71
CA GLY A 461 9.82 13.39 -10.13
C GLY A 461 10.22 12.75 -8.80
N PHE A 462 11.53 12.62 -8.51
CA PHE A 462 12.00 12.15 -7.22
C PHE A 462 12.03 13.30 -6.22
N GLY A 463 11.37 13.12 -5.08
CA GLY A 463 11.28 14.16 -4.06
C GLY A 463 12.59 14.39 -3.31
N CYS A 464 13.35 13.33 -3.08
CA CYS A 464 14.61 13.39 -2.36
C CYS A 464 15.71 12.69 -3.17
N ILE A 465 16.67 13.48 -3.66
CA ILE A 465 17.84 12.98 -4.40
C ILE A 465 19.05 13.08 -3.46
N CYS A 466 19.64 11.93 -3.14
CA CYS A 466 20.78 11.85 -2.23
C CYS A 466 22.06 11.60 -3.04
N TYR A 467 22.89 12.63 -3.17
CA TYR A 467 24.23 12.48 -3.72
C TYR A 467 25.17 11.97 -2.63
N THR A 468 25.84 10.86 -2.89
CA THR A 468 26.68 10.17 -1.90
C THR A 468 28.16 10.35 -2.15
N ASP A 469 28.55 10.91 -3.30
CA ASP A 469 29.94 11.17 -3.60
C ASP A 469 30.51 12.27 -2.69
N VAL A 470 31.74 12.08 -2.25
CA VAL A 470 32.49 13.04 -1.49
C VAL A 470 33.48 13.70 -2.44
N ASP A 471 33.45 15.04 -2.52
CA ASP A 471 34.31 15.79 -3.43
C ASP A 471 35.78 15.79 -2.94
N ASP A 472 35.99 15.75 -1.62
CA ASP A 472 37.32 15.69 -1.03
C ASP A 472 37.90 14.28 -1.10
N GLU A 473 39.05 14.16 -1.76
CA GLU A 473 39.71 12.89 -2.01
C GLU A 473 40.21 12.23 -0.70
N VAL A 474 40.64 13.02 0.28
CA VAL A 474 41.09 12.54 1.59
C VAL A 474 39.92 11.92 2.36
N THR A 475 38.82 12.63 2.43
CA THR A 475 37.61 12.14 3.12
C THR A 475 37.03 10.88 2.42
N ARG A 476 37.14 10.81 1.09
CA ARG A 476 36.72 9.63 0.31
C ARG A 476 37.59 8.40 0.65
N GLU A 477 38.90 8.54 0.71
CA GLU A 477 39.80 7.45 1.10
C GLU A 477 39.57 7.00 2.53
N GLU A 478 39.31 7.93 3.47
CA GLU A 478 38.93 7.59 4.84
C GLU A 478 37.64 6.78 4.90
N VAL A 479 36.59 7.21 4.21
CA VAL A 479 35.30 6.49 4.16
C VAL A 479 35.47 5.10 3.55
N ASN A 480 36.20 4.97 2.45
CA ASN A 480 36.45 3.70 1.79
C ASN A 480 37.26 2.75 2.69
N THR A 481 38.26 3.27 3.38
CA THR A 481 39.08 2.49 4.32
C THR A 481 38.24 2.01 5.51
N LEU A 482 37.42 2.88 6.08
CA LEU A 482 36.51 2.54 7.17
C LEU A 482 35.44 1.50 6.73
N THR A 483 34.89 1.67 5.54
CA THR A 483 33.92 0.72 4.99
C THR A 483 34.53 -0.63 4.72
N ALA A 484 35.73 -0.68 4.12
CA ALA A 484 36.48 -1.91 3.89
C ALA A 484 36.84 -2.62 5.21
N SER A 485 37.31 -1.87 6.20
CA SER A 485 37.65 -2.43 7.52
C SER A 485 36.39 -3.02 8.21
N GLN A 486 35.25 -2.34 8.10
CA GLN A 486 33.96 -2.84 8.65
C GLN A 486 33.49 -4.12 7.96
N VAL A 487 33.59 -4.21 6.63
CA VAL A 487 33.26 -5.44 5.88
C VAL A 487 34.20 -6.59 6.30
N LEU A 488 35.48 -6.32 6.48
CA LEU A 488 36.44 -7.33 6.95
C LEU A 488 36.10 -7.80 8.37
N VAL A 489 35.83 -6.89 9.30
CA VAL A 489 35.45 -7.23 10.68
C VAL A 489 34.15 -8.08 10.68
N GLN A 490 33.16 -7.73 9.87
CA GLN A 490 31.93 -8.50 9.76
C GLN A 490 32.15 -9.90 9.17
N SER A 491 33.07 -10.04 8.21
CA SER A 491 33.40 -11.33 7.62
C SER A 491 34.16 -12.25 8.58
N MET A 492 34.91 -11.69 9.51
CA MET A 492 35.74 -12.41 10.51
C MET A 492 34.96 -12.75 11.79
N GLU A 493 33.95 -11.96 12.15
CA GLU A 493 33.18 -12.12 13.38
C GLU A 493 31.86 -12.89 13.13
N SER A 494 31.94 -14.23 13.18
CA SER A 494 30.79 -15.08 13.29
C SER A 494 29.98 -14.77 14.56
N GLN A 495 28.74 -14.33 14.38
CA GLN A 495 27.57 -14.34 15.30
C GLN A 495 27.69 -13.77 16.73
N GLN A 496 28.87 -13.60 17.34
CA GLN A 496 28.98 -13.22 18.75
C GLN A 496 28.94 -11.71 19.05
N ARG A 497 29.04 -10.84 18.07
CA ARG A 497 29.09 -9.37 18.27
C ARG A 497 27.91 -8.57 17.71
N LYS A 498 26.82 -9.19 17.35
CA LYS A 498 25.57 -8.46 16.98
C LYS A 498 25.04 -7.52 18.08
N ASN A 499 25.57 -7.63 19.30
CA ASN A 499 25.12 -6.91 20.47
C ASN A 499 25.90 -5.62 20.80
N LYS A 500 26.70 -5.08 19.89
CA LYS A 500 27.51 -3.87 20.18
C LYS A 500 27.09 -2.58 19.47
N LEU A 501 26.11 -2.65 18.58
CA LEU A 501 25.53 -1.42 18.03
C LEU A 501 24.58 -0.80 19.09
N PRO A 502 24.60 0.53 19.27
CA PRO A 502 23.74 1.21 20.24
C PRO A 502 22.25 0.99 19.96
N VAL A 503 21.87 0.72 18.72
CA VAL A 503 20.50 0.44 18.28
C VAL A 503 20.52 -0.78 17.35
N SER A 504 19.69 -1.78 17.63
CA SER A 504 19.58 -3.00 16.82
C SER A 504 18.62 -2.82 15.63
N ALA A 505 18.70 -3.72 14.64
CA ALA A 505 17.74 -3.75 13.53
C ALA A 505 16.29 -4.01 14.01
N ASP A 506 16.12 -4.79 15.09
CA ASP A 506 14.80 -5.07 15.65
C ASP A 506 14.20 -3.84 16.35
N ASP A 507 15.06 -3.00 16.98
CA ASP A 507 14.64 -1.72 17.57
C ASP A 507 14.14 -0.76 16.48
N PHE A 508 14.87 -0.67 15.35
CA PHE A 508 14.42 0.11 14.19
C PHE A 508 13.11 -0.43 13.60
N ARG A 509 12.92 -1.75 13.55
CA ARG A 509 11.67 -2.34 13.07
C ARG A 509 10.49 -1.94 13.94
N GLN A 510 10.61 -2.06 15.25
CA GLN A 510 9.58 -1.62 16.20
C GLN A 510 9.33 -0.12 16.09
N PHE A 511 10.39 0.68 15.94
CA PHE A 511 10.29 2.13 15.77
C PHE A 511 9.47 2.51 14.53
N PHE A 512 9.79 1.97 13.35
CA PHE A 512 9.06 2.28 12.12
C PHE A 512 7.64 1.73 12.10
N GLN A 513 7.39 0.56 12.69
CA GLN A 513 6.04 0.06 12.91
C GLN A 513 5.23 1.01 13.78
N TYR A 514 5.83 1.53 14.82
CA TYR A 514 5.22 2.54 15.67
C TYR A 514 4.93 3.83 14.90
N LEU A 515 5.89 4.35 14.11
CA LEU A 515 5.70 5.55 13.29
C LEU A 515 4.62 5.38 12.20
N SER A 516 4.43 4.18 11.69
CA SER A 516 3.38 3.90 10.68
C SER A 516 1.96 3.92 11.26
N SER A 517 1.82 3.78 12.57
CA SER A 517 0.52 3.68 13.24
C SER A 517 -0.23 5.01 13.37
N TYR A 518 0.40 6.16 13.12
CA TYR A 518 -0.24 7.46 13.24
C TYR A 518 0.09 8.42 12.09
N ARG A 519 -0.75 9.45 11.94
CA ARG A 519 -0.56 10.55 10.99
C ARG A 519 -0.31 11.85 11.73
N THR A 520 0.56 12.69 11.17
CA THR A 520 0.86 14.03 11.69
C THR A 520 -0.05 15.08 11.09
N LYS A 521 -0.32 16.15 11.84
CA LYS A 521 -1.09 17.31 11.36
C LYS A 521 -0.15 18.50 11.20
N MET A 522 -0.21 19.17 10.05
CA MET A 522 0.59 20.37 9.78
C MET A 522 0.00 21.58 10.49
N THR A 523 0.86 22.39 11.14
CA THR A 523 0.47 23.69 11.70
C THR A 523 0.40 24.76 10.60
N GLY A 524 -0.39 25.82 10.85
CA GLY A 524 -0.50 26.94 9.91
C GLY A 524 0.83 27.67 9.71
N GLU A 525 1.62 27.82 10.76
CA GLU A 525 2.95 28.48 10.75
C GLU A 525 3.94 27.71 9.85
N ALA A 526 4.03 26.39 10.05
CA ALA A 526 4.88 25.54 9.21
C ALA A 526 4.47 25.58 7.73
N LEU A 527 3.17 25.49 7.45
CA LEU A 527 2.67 25.56 6.08
C LEU A 527 2.99 26.90 5.43
N HIS A 528 2.78 28.00 6.16
CA HIS A 528 3.08 29.34 5.69
C HIS A 528 4.58 29.50 5.34
N LEU A 529 5.48 29.04 6.22
CA LEU A 529 6.92 29.09 5.98
C LEU A 529 7.32 28.30 4.71
N LEU A 530 6.77 27.10 4.52
CA LEU A 530 7.03 26.30 3.32
C LEU A 530 6.53 26.98 2.03
N GLN A 531 5.36 27.62 2.07
CA GLN A 531 4.81 28.36 0.94
C GLN A 531 5.65 29.57 0.58
N MET A 532 6.02 30.37 1.57
CA MET A 532 6.86 31.55 1.39
C MET A 532 8.23 31.17 0.80
N TYR A 533 8.88 30.14 1.36
CA TYR A 533 10.14 29.65 0.80
C TYR A 533 9.99 29.17 -0.65
N PHE A 534 8.95 28.40 -0.95
CA PHE A 534 8.73 27.87 -2.29
C PHE A 534 8.55 29.00 -3.32
N GLN A 535 7.76 30.01 -2.99
CA GLN A 535 7.53 31.19 -3.85
C GLN A 535 8.82 31.99 -4.06
N ALA A 536 9.53 32.30 -2.97
CA ALA A 536 10.79 33.02 -2.99
C ALA A 536 11.86 32.27 -3.79
N SER A 537 12.05 30.99 -3.55
CA SER A 537 13.03 30.16 -4.24
C SER A 537 12.73 30.06 -5.74
N ARG A 538 11.46 29.89 -6.15
CA ARG A 538 11.10 29.88 -7.56
C ARG A 538 11.38 31.20 -8.24
N LYS A 539 10.98 32.33 -7.63
CA LYS A 539 11.18 33.68 -8.19
C LYS A 539 12.68 33.96 -8.42
N THR A 540 13.50 33.69 -7.40
CA THR A 540 14.94 33.93 -7.47
C THR A 540 15.64 33.05 -8.52
N ARG A 541 15.26 31.75 -8.60
CA ARG A 541 15.91 30.81 -9.53
C ARG A 541 15.45 30.95 -10.97
N VAL A 542 14.22 31.43 -11.22
CA VAL A 542 13.76 31.78 -12.59
C VAL A 542 14.48 32.99 -13.14
N CYS A 543 14.84 33.94 -12.27
CA CYS A 543 15.61 35.15 -12.67
C CYS A 543 17.11 34.87 -12.87
N SER A 544 17.61 33.67 -12.47
CA SER A 544 19.01 33.30 -12.67
C SER A 544 19.22 32.79 -14.11
N GLU A 545 20.28 33.25 -14.78
CA GLU A 545 20.65 32.83 -16.14
C GLU A 545 20.93 31.33 -16.28
N SER A 546 21.10 30.63 -15.15
CA SER A 546 21.47 29.21 -15.09
C SER A 546 20.31 28.21 -15.31
N GLY A 547 19.05 28.67 -15.48
CA GLY A 547 17.91 27.80 -15.78
C GLY A 547 17.58 26.73 -14.72
N THR A 548 17.96 26.93 -13.47
CA THR A 548 17.82 26.00 -12.34
C THR A 548 16.44 26.09 -11.69
N GLY A 549 15.37 25.95 -12.48
CA GLY A 549 14.00 26.10 -11.98
C GLY A 549 13.62 25.03 -10.95
N VAL A 550 12.98 25.44 -9.86
CA VAL A 550 12.39 24.52 -8.86
C VAL A 550 11.10 23.93 -9.42
N PRO A 551 10.94 22.59 -9.48
CA PRO A 551 9.75 21.96 -10.02
C PRO A 551 8.52 22.22 -9.12
N VAL A 552 7.32 22.14 -9.69
CA VAL A 552 6.06 22.33 -8.92
C VAL A 552 5.90 21.27 -7.82
N THR A 553 6.41 20.07 -8.07
CA THR A 553 6.42 18.96 -7.12
C THR A 553 7.24 19.23 -5.85
N ALA A 554 8.13 20.22 -5.88
CA ALA A 554 8.98 20.57 -4.73
C ALA A 554 8.19 20.92 -3.46
N LEU A 555 7.03 21.60 -3.61
CA LEU A 555 6.19 21.90 -2.45
C LEU A 555 5.67 20.61 -1.79
N GLN A 556 5.30 19.61 -2.58
CA GLN A 556 4.87 18.32 -2.04
C GLN A 556 6.02 17.61 -1.33
N THR A 557 7.21 17.68 -1.91
CA THR A 557 8.42 17.14 -1.28
C THR A 557 8.72 17.80 0.07
N LEU A 558 8.68 19.13 0.13
CA LEU A 558 8.88 19.89 1.37
C LEU A 558 7.86 19.51 2.45
N VAL A 559 6.59 19.40 2.07
CA VAL A 559 5.53 18.93 2.98
C VAL A 559 5.82 17.52 3.48
N SER A 560 6.19 16.58 2.59
CA SER A 560 6.49 15.20 2.99
C SER A 560 7.75 15.11 3.87
N LEU A 561 8.79 15.89 3.58
CA LEU A 561 9.99 15.98 4.43
C LEU A 561 9.66 16.51 5.82
N SER A 562 8.81 17.54 5.93
CA SER A 562 8.39 18.10 7.23
C SER A 562 7.56 17.10 8.04
N HIS A 563 6.64 16.36 7.41
CA HIS A 563 5.90 15.28 8.07
C HIS A 563 6.84 14.17 8.55
N GLY A 564 7.80 13.77 7.70
CA GLY A 564 8.81 12.77 8.07
C GLY A 564 9.66 13.21 9.25
N GLN A 565 10.12 14.47 9.26
CA GLN A 565 10.92 15.03 10.36
C GLN A 565 10.14 15.08 11.67
N ALA A 566 8.89 15.54 11.64
CA ALA A 566 8.03 15.57 12.82
C ALA A 566 7.82 14.17 13.41
N LYS A 567 7.59 13.15 12.55
CA LYS A 567 7.47 11.75 12.97
C LYS A 567 8.75 11.20 13.56
N LEU A 568 9.90 11.38 12.89
CA LEU A 568 11.18 10.97 13.42
C LEU A 568 11.50 11.62 14.77
N SER A 569 11.03 12.84 14.99
CA SER A 569 11.14 13.57 16.27
C SER A 569 10.01 13.23 17.25
N LEU A 570 9.18 12.22 16.97
CA LEU A 570 8.07 11.76 17.82
C LEU A 570 7.02 12.86 18.11
N ARG A 571 6.76 13.74 17.16
CA ARG A 571 5.80 14.84 17.28
C ARG A 571 4.52 14.54 16.52
N HIS A 572 3.36 14.86 17.13
CA HIS A 572 2.05 14.70 16.49
C HIS A 572 1.70 15.84 15.53
N LYS A 573 2.36 16.98 15.68
CA LYS A 573 2.16 18.16 14.87
C LYS A 573 3.48 18.52 14.21
N VAL A 574 3.41 18.90 12.95
CA VAL A 574 4.53 19.47 12.23
C VAL A 574 4.69 20.91 12.70
N LEU A 575 5.79 21.22 13.35
CA LEU A 575 6.14 22.53 13.85
C LEU A 575 7.01 23.31 12.83
N GLU A 576 7.26 24.57 13.12
CA GLU A 576 8.10 25.43 12.28
C GLU A 576 9.54 24.89 12.15
N GLU A 577 10.09 24.33 13.24
CA GLU A 577 11.42 23.71 13.23
C GLU A 577 11.51 22.52 12.26
N ASP A 578 10.43 21.74 12.11
CA ASP A 578 10.38 20.65 11.14
C ASP A 578 10.38 21.17 9.71
N ALA A 579 9.71 22.28 9.46
CA ALA A 579 9.72 22.97 8.16
C ALA A 579 11.11 23.54 7.84
N VAL A 580 11.79 24.14 8.82
CA VAL A 580 13.17 24.64 8.69
C VAL A 580 14.12 23.50 8.31
N MET A 581 14.02 22.34 8.97
CA MET A 581 14.85 21.18 8.64
C MET A 581 14.54 20.64 7.23
N ALA A 582 13.27 20.57 6.87
CA ALA A 582 12.88 20.13 5.53
C ALA A 582 13.42 21.06 4.43
N ILE A 583 13.35 22.38 4.63
CA ILE A 583 13.92 23.37 3.71
C ILE A 583 15.44 23.21 3.63
N ARG A 584 16.12 23.00 4.73
CA ARG A 584 17.57 22.78 4.74
C ARG A 584 17.96 21.53 3.95
N ILE A 585 17.29 20.40 4.18
CA ILE A 585 17.53 19.16 3.42
C ILE A 585 17.29 19.40 1.93
N TYR A 586 16.24 20.12 1.60
CA TYR A 586 15.91 20.43 0.21
C TYR A 586 16.96 21.36 -0.45
N GLU A 587 17.45 22.39 0.25
CA GLU A 587 18.55 23.23 -0.23
C GLU A 587 19.86 22.45 -0.39
N GLU A 588 20.16 21.49 0.49
CA GLU A 588 21.31 20.59 0.34
C GLU A 588 21.20 19.77 -0.96
N ILE A 589 20.00 19.26 -1.30
CA ILE A 589 19.73 18.55 -2.55
C ILE A 589 19.93 19.48 -3.75
N LEU A 590 19.40 20.72 -3.69
CA LEU A 590 19.57 21.70 -4.76
C LEU A 590 21.02 22.12 -4.95
N THR A 591 21.77 22.29 -3.86
CA THR A 591 23.21 22.61 -3.91
C THR A 591 24.01 21.49 -4.52
N ALA A 592 23.77 20.25 -4.12
CA ALA A 592 24.43 19.09 -4.69
C ALA A 592 24.12 18.91 -6.19
N ARG A 593 22.90 19.24 -6.60
CA ARG A 593 22.45 19.12 -7.99
C ARG A 593 22.96 20.23 -8.91
N PHE A 594 22.95 21.47 -8.43
CA PHE A 594 23.21 22.66 -9.26
C PHE A 594 24.49 23.40 -8.90
N GLY A 595 25.23 22.93 -7.87
CA GLY A 595 26.48 23.54 -7.43
C GLY A 595 26.31 24.87 -6.67
N MET A 596 25.08 25.37 -6.51
CA MET A 596 24.82 26.68 -5.88
C MET A 596 23.64 26.60 -4.90
N SER A 597 23.82 27.18 -3.71
CA SER A 597 22.75 27.42 -2.74
C SER A 597 22.41 28.90 -2.66
N ILE A 598 21.13 29.25 -2.61
CA ILE A 598 20.68 30.61 -2.33
C ILE A 598 20.88 30.97 -0.86
N LEU A 599 20.77 29.98 0.02
CA LEU A 599 20.89 30.13 1.49
C LEU A 599 22.28 29.74 2.01
N ASN A 600 23.26 29.59 1.13
CA ASN A 600 24.64 29.21 1.46
C ASN A 600 24.74 27.88 2.21
N VAL A 601 23.89 26.92 1.86
CA VAL A 601 23.89 25.57 2.45
C VAL A 601 24.85 24.68 1.68
N GLN A 602 25.75 24.00 2.39
CA GLN A 602 26.65 23.01 1.82
C GLN A 602 26.17 21.59 2.18
N PRO A 603 26.11 20.65 1.21
CA PRO A 603 25.74 19.28 1.48
C PRO A 603 26.80 18.58 2.32
N ARG A 604 26.37 17.89 3.37
CA ARG A 604 27.25 17.12 4.27
C ARG A 604 26.98 15.63 4.10
N SER A 605 27.69 15.00 3.17
CA SER A 605 27.53 13.56 2.89
C SER A 605 28.16 12.67 3.95
N HIS A 606 29.15 13.19 4.69
CA HIS A 606 29.91 12.44 5.70
C HIS A 606 30.23 13.29 6.93
N VAL A 607 30.07 12.69 8.11
CA VAL A 607 30.44 13.27 9.41
C VAL A 607 31.33 12.27 10.16
N THR A 608 32.56 12.68 10.45
CA THR A 608 33.49 11.83 11.22
C THR A 608 33.03 11.69 12.67
N SER A 609 33.39 10.59 13.31
CA SER A 609 33.05 10.36 14.73
C SER A 609 33.57 11.46 15.68
N LYS A 610 34.66 12.13 15.32
CA LYS A 610 35.23 13.25 16.10
C LYS A 610 34.35 14.51 16.01
N CYS A 611 33.74 14.76 14.86
CA CYS A 611 32.87 15.93 14.62
C CYS A 611 31.42 15.66 14.95
N PHE A 612 31.04 14.45 15.33
CA PHE A 612 29.66 14.07 15.54
C PHE A 612 28.98 14.84 16.68
N GLU A 613 29.66 15.00 17.82
CA GLU A 613 29.13 15.76 18.96
C GLU A 613 28.95 17.25 18.61
N GLU A 614 29.83 17.82 17.79
CA GLU A 614 29.63 19.17 17.26
C GLU A 614 28.46 19.25 16.29
N PHE A 615 28.31 18.21 15.48
CA PHE A 615 27.23 18.13 14.47
C PHE A 615 25.83 18.02 15.06
N ILE A 616 25.66 17.42 16.24
CA ILE A 616 24.37 17.26 16.93
C ILE A 616 24.23 18.13 18.18
N GLY A 617 25.29 18.84 18.57
CA GLY A 617 25.37 19.64 19.79
C GLY A 617 24.87 21.09 19.64
N PRO A 618 25.12 21.92 20.66
CA PRO A 618 24.66 23.30 20.71
C PRO A 618 25.16 24.19 19.55
N GLU A 619 26.27 23.83 18.92
CA GLU A 619 26.80 24.55 17.76
C GLU A 619 25.91 24.35 16.52
N ASN A 620 25.44 23.11 16.32
CA ASN A 620 24.47 22.85 15.26
C ASN A 620 23.14 23.58 15.51
N ASP A 621 22.69 23.65 16.76
CA ASP A 621 21.47 24.38 17.10
C ASP A 621 21.62 25.88 16.82
N ARG A 622 22.78 26.46 17.15
CA ARG A 622 23.08 27.85 16.76
C ARG A 622 23.09 28.03 15.25
N ALA A 623 23.73 27.11 14.51
CA ALA A 623 23.75 27.16 13.06
C ALA A 623 22.35 27.04 12.46
N MET A 624 21.50 26.17 13.01
CA MET A 624 20.10 26.02 12.58
C MET A 624 19.27 27.27 12.88
N HIS A 625 19.45 27.89 14.04
CA HIS A 625 18.80 29.17 14.36
C HIS A 625 19.27 30.31 13.42
N GLN A 626 20.55 30.38 13.11
CA GLN A 626 21.06 31.35 12.13
C GLN A 626 20.47 31.10 10.75
N PHE A 627 20.40 29.84 10.33
CA PHE A 627 19.76 29.45 9.08
C PHE A 627 18.27 29.86 9.05
N HIS A 628 17.53 29.64 10.15
CA HIS A 628 16.13 30.04 10.29
C HIS A 628 15.97 31.57 10.14
N ILE A 629 16.81 32.37 10.79
CA ILE A 629 16.81 33.84 10.64
C ILE A 629 17.10 34.26 9.20
N GLN A 630 18.06 33.63 8.53
CA GLN A 630 18.36 33.88 7.13
C GLN A 630 17.19 33.52 6.22
N LEU A 631 16.53 32.41 6.50
CA LEU A 631 15.35 31.94 5.77
C LEU A 631 14.20 32.94 5.87
N ILE A 632 13.89 33.45 7.07
CA ILE A 632 12.84 34.46 7.27
C ILE A 632 13.16 35.75 6.51
N ARG A 633 14.42 36.19 6.57
CA ARG A 633 14.87 37.36 5.81
C ARG A 633 14.74 37.16 4.30
N PHE A 634 15.15 35.99 3.79
CA PHE A 634 15.01 35.65 2.38
C PHE A 634 13.55 35.67 1.91
N CYS A 635 12.65 35.10 2.70
CA CYS A 635 11.22 35.12 2.44
C CYS A 635 10.61 36.51 2.51
N GLY A 636 11.04 37.36 3.47
CA GLY A 636 10.53 38.69 3.68
C GLY A 636 10.97 39.71 2.58
N HIS A 637 12.21 39.59 2.10
CA HIS A 637 12.71 40.47 1.01
C HIS A 637 11.99 40.26 -0.32
N THR A 638 11.51 39.03 -0.58
CA THR A 638 10.76 38.73 -1.82
C THR A 638 9.29 39.16 -1.76
N GLY A 639 8.71 39.33 -0.57
CA GLY A 639 7.36 39.84 -0.35
C GLY A 639 7.25 41.36 -0.55
N ASN A 640 8.28 42.10 -0.22
CA ASN A 640 8.28 43.59 -0.33
C ASN A 640 8.59 44.13 -1.74
N MET A 641 8.79 43.30 -2.74
CA MET A 641 8.95 43.76 -4.15
C MET A 641 7.62 43.79 -4.93
N GLU A 642 6.51 43.48 -4.29
CA GLU A 642 5.16 43.51 -4.92
C GLU A 642 4.27 44.67 -4.40
N GLU A 643 4.78 45.55 -3.49
CA GLU A 643 4.24 46.86 -3.22
C GLU A 643 5.10 47.92 -3.97
#